data_231b1824293c345fa5c04132def36af4
#
_entry.id   231b1824293c345fa5c04132def36af4
#
_cell.length_a   1.000
_cell.length_b   1.000
_cell.length_c   1.000
_cell.angle_alpha   90.00
_cell.angle_beta   90.00
_cell.angle_gamma   90.00
#
_symmetry.space_group_name_H-M   'P 1'
#
loop_
_entity.id
_entity.type
_entity.pdbx_description
1 polymer ?
#
loop_
_entity_poly.entity_id
_entity_poly.type
_entity_poly.pdbx_seq_one_letter_code
_entity_poly.pdbx_strand_id
1 'polypeptide(L)'
;MLPPLPDKMPPKAEPGKPLYARKPPQRQRPVVDKREIEGERKLHPTRQRPGAGGRGAAAVAVAPPEPRPPREVTLTEGITIRELAEKLDVRAKDLLKTLLDRGVFASINQALDVQTATDLAQSFNGVVTVVSLEEEMVLEVAKEETKENLKPRPPVVTVMGHVDHGKTSLLDGIREAEVAAGEAGGITQHIGAYKVQVGDRSVVFVDTPGHEAFTRMRARGAKVTDIVVLVVAADDGVMPQTREAIDHAKAANVPIIVAVNKIDKPEAQPERVKRQLTDLGLMPSEWGGETEFVEVSAKQKKNLDKLLETILLIADLRELKANPDAPASGTVLESRVDKGRGPVATILVQNGTLNTSDFFIVGSVFGKVRAMFDDRGRPLKSAPPSTPVEVLGLQGVPEAGDHFQVTDEAKARHVVEFRQSKQRDAALRASAGGRITLDQLHEQLKAGEVKELPIVIKADVQGSAEVLGEMLPKLSTDQVKLKIISAGVGAVTENDVLLASASGAIIIAFGVRPDRKAADLAQQEKVDIRAHNIIYEVSDEIKKAMEGLLEPVVQETYLGRAEVRDTFRIKGSGTVAGCYVTDGVMKRDAQVRVVRDGTVIYTSKLSSLKRFKDDTNEVRAGYECGLGIANFNDVKVGDHLECFQVVKLSAAEAAAQGAVPARK
;
A
#
# COMPACT_ATOMS: atom_id res chain seq x y z
N MET A 1 43.17 23.26 46.64
CA MET A 1 42.30 22.79 47.74
C MET A 1 41.10 22.10 47.09
N LEU A 2 41.12 20.78 47.10
CA LEU A 2 40.01 19.92 46.63
C LEU A 2 39.11 19.62 47.85
N PRO A 3 37.78 19.56 47.72
CA PRO A 3 36.90 19.16 48.80
C PRO A 3 36.93 17.63 48.99
N PRO A 4 36.68 17.14 50.22
CA PRO A 4 36.82 15.72 50.56
C PRO A 4 35.66 14.85 50.06
N LEU A 5 36.00 13.62 49.71
CA LEU A 5 35.08 12.52 49.34
C LEU A 5 34.22 12.08 50.55
N PRO A 6 32.94 11.72 50.36
CA PRO A 6 32.19 11.08 51.42
C PRO A 6 32.42 9.55 51.44
N ASP A 7 32.75 9.07 52.62
CA ASP A 7 32.91 7.67 52.99
C ASP A 7 31.55 6.95 53.06
N LYS A 8 31.63 5.62 52.75
CA LYS A 8 30.66 4.55 53.01
C LYS A 8 29.64 4.20 51.94
N MET A 9 30.05 3.25 51.11
CA MET A 9 29.15 2.36 50.41
C MET A 9 28.43 1.41 51.41
N PRO A 10 27.11 1.13 51.22
CA PRO A 10 26.42 0.03 51.90
C PRO A 10 26.80 -1.33 51.26
N PRO A 11 26.71 -2.44 52.00
CA PRO A 11 27.18 -3.76 51.55
C PRO A 11 26.27 -4.35 50.46
N LYS A 12 26.87 -5.08 49.52
CA LYS A 12 26.22 -5.86 48.47
C LYS A 12 25.26 -6.90 49.09
N ALA A 13 24.01 -6.88 48.70
CA ALA A 13 23.05 -7.94 49.01
C ALA A 13 23.30 -9.17 48.10
N GLU A 14 23.37 -10.34 48.70
CA GLU A 14 23.45 -11.65 48.03
C GLU A 14 22.14 -11.96 47.30
N PRO A 15 22.14 -12.79 46.21
CA PRO A 15 20.94 -13.13 45.46
C PRO A 15 20.05 -14.09 46.25
N GLY A 16 18.99 -13.55 46.86
CA GLY A 16 17.93 -14.30 47.51
C GLY A 16 16.99 -14.97 46.53
N LYS A 17 16.65 -16.23 46.83
CA LYS A 17 15.70 -17.13 46.12
C LYS A 17 14.33 -16.43 45.90
N PRO A 18 13.58 -16.78 44.84
CA PRO A 18 12.28 -16.16 44.56
C PRO A 18 11.25 -16.58 45.64
N LEU A 19 10.69 -15.59 46.33
CA LEU A 19 9.56 -15.73 47.23
C LEU A 19 8.28 -15.98 46.40
N TYR A 20 7.71 -17.17 46.58
CA TYR A 20 6.39 -17.54 46.07
C TYR A 20 5.34 -16.56 46.59
N ALA A 21 4.61 -15.94 45.68
CA ALA A 21 3.47 -15.10 45.98
C ALA A 21 2.39 -15.89 46.72
N ARG A 22 2.04 -15.45 47.93
CA ARG A 22 0.90 -15.97 48.71
C ARG A 22 -0.40 -15.74 47.94
N LYS A 23 -1.12 -16.84 47.66
CA LYS A 23 -2.53 -16.78 47.21
C LYS A 23 -3.41 -16.06 48.25
N PRO A 24 -4.38 -15.25 47.84
CA PRO A 24 -5.35 -14.67 48.75
C PRO A 24 -6.25 -15.74 49.38
N PRO A 25 -6.74 -15.58 50.61
CA PRO A 25 -7.52 -16.59 51.32
C PRO A 25 -8.85 -16.83 50.61
N GLN A 26 -9.11 -18.08 50.24
CA GLN A 26 -10.42 -18.52 49.77
C GLN A 26 -11.43 -18.38 50.90
N ARG A 27 -12.49 -17.61 50.72
CA ARG A 27 -13.68 -17.62 51.56
C ARG A 27 -14.31 -19.02 51.50
N GLN A 28 -14.25 -19.75 52.58
CA GLN A 28 -14.96 -21.00 52.77
C GLN A 28 -16.48 -20.75 52.73
N ARG A 29 -17.16 -21.38 51.78
CA ARG A 29 -18.62 -21.50 51.81
C ARG A 29 -18.96 -22.54 52.85
N PRO A 30 -19.99 -22.31 53.71
CA PRO A 30 -20.41 -23.33 54.67
C PRO A 30 -20.98 -24.53 53.91
N VAL A 31 -20.47 -25.73 54.27
CA VAL A 31 -21.02 -27.00 53.83
C VAL A 31 -22.33 -27.20 54.56
N VAL A 32 -23.44 -27.16 53.84
CA VAL A 32 -24.76 -27.55 54.39
C VAL A 32 -24.88 -29.07 54.26
N ASP A 33 -24.94 -29.74 55.39
CA ASP A 33 -25.09 -31.16 55.53
C ASP A 33 -26.44 -31.63 54.96
N LYS A 34 -26.41 -32.62 54.04
CA LYS A 34 -27.58 -33.12 53.29
C LYS A 34 -28.45 -34.11 54.09
N ARG A 35 -28.40 -34.13 55.42
CA ARG A 35 -29.06 -35.16 56.22
C ARG A 35 -30.24 -34.73 57.09
N GLU A 36 -30.71 -33.48 57.03
CA GLU A 36 -31.84 -33.07 57.82
C GLU A 36 -32.89 -32.29 57.04
N ILE A 37 -33.47 -32.85 55.98
CA ILE A 37 -34.77 -32.43 55.44
C ILE A 37 -35.53 -33.67 54.95
N GLU A 38 -35.77 -34.61 55.83
CA GLU A 38 -36.88 -35.56 55.75
C GLU A 38 -37.71 -35.39 57.01
N GLY A 39 -38.71 -34.56 56.93
CA GLY A 39 -39.62 -34.34 58.02
C GLY A 39 -40.73 -33.35 57.69
N GLU A 40 -41.94 -33.89 57.53
CA GLU A 40 -43.19 -33.14 57.55
C GLU A 40 -43.68 -32.43 56.28
N ARG A 41 -44.21 -33.20 55.34
CA ARG A 41 -45.34 -32.79 54.49
C ARG A 41 -46.65 -32.94 55.25
N LYS A 42 -47.18 -31.89 55.85
CA LYS A 42 -48.57 -31.83 56.27
C LYS A 42 -49.46 -31.61 55.07
N LEU A 43 -50.28 -32.59 54.77
CA LEU A 43 -51.40 -32.57 53.84
C LEU A 43 -52.48 -31.61 54.36
N HIS A 44 -52.85 -30.62 53.59
CA HIS A 44 -54.09 -29.88 53.80
C HIS A 44 -55.23 -30.45 52.98
N PRO A 45 -56.45 -30.64 53.50
CA PRO A 45 -57.49 -31.37 52.79
C PRO A 45 -58.21 -30.53 51.76
N THR A 46 -58.42 -31.22 50.61
CA THR A 46 -59.22 -30.77 49.47
C THR A 46 -60.68 -30.50 49.91
N ARG A 47 -61.13 -29.26 49.75
CA ARG A 47 -62.56 -28.91 49.86
C ARG A 47 -63.22 -29.26 48.50
N GLN A 48 -64.02 -30.29 48.48
CA GLN A 48 -64.97 -30.60 47.40
C GLN A 48 -66.06 -29.54 47.36
N ARG A 49 -66.36 -29.02 46.18
CA ARG A 49 -67.64 -28.34 45.90
C ARG A 49 -68.39 -29.14 44.86
N PRO A 50 -69.70 -29.25 44.96
CA PRO A 50 -70.52 -30.15 44.16
C PRO A 50 -70.82 -29.57 42.79
N GLY A 51 -71.00 -30.49 41.81
CA GLY A 51 -71.25 -30.24 40.43
C GLY A 51 -72.53 -29.52 40.06
N ALA A 52 -72.48 -28.79 38.98
CA ALA A 52 -73.65 -28.45 38.15
C ALA A 52 -73.23 -28.39 36.68
N GLY A 53 -73.89 -29.22 35.90
CA GLY A 53 -74.39 -28.94 34.58
C GLY A 53 -73.44 -28.65 33.44
N GLY A 54 -73.30 -29.61 32.55
CA GLY A 54 -72.64 -29.45 31.26
C GLY A 54 -73.21 -28.35 30.37
N ARG A 55 -72.33 -27.64 29.76
CA ARG A 55 -72.51 -27.00 28.46
C ARG A 55 -71.19 -27.05 27.72
N GLY A 56 -71.22 -27.53 26.49
CA GLY A 56 -70.09 -27.74 25.64
C GLY A 56 -69.21 -26.47 25.48
N ALA A 57 -67.96 -26.59 25.85
CA ALA A 57 -66.94 -25.59 25.48
C ALA A 57 -66.63 -25.74 24.00
N ALA A 58 -67.16 -24.83 23.19
CA ALA A 58 -66.64 -24.58 21.85
C ALA A 58 -65.17 -24.22 21.99
N ALA A 59 -64.31 -24.97 21.34
CA ALA A 59 -62.93 -24.62 21.16
C ALA A 59 -62.86 -23.24 20.49
N VAL A 60 -62.45 -22.21 21.24
CA VAL A 60 -62.12 -20.93 20.65
C VAL A 60 -60.89 -21.21 19.76
N ALA A 61 -61.14 -21.34 18.45
CA ALA A 61 -60.08 -21.30 17.45
C ALA A 61 -59.38 -19.96 17.63
N VAL A 62 -58.13 -20.00 18.12
CA VAL A 62 -57.24 -18.86 18.06
C VAL A 62 -57.10 -18.49 16.61
N ALA A 63 -57.69 -17.38 16.21
CA ALA A 63 -57.55 -16.85 14.87
C ALA A 63 -56.04 -16.74 14.55
N PRO A 64 -55.58 -17.14 13.37
CA PRO A 64 -54.18 -16.91 13.00
C PRO A 64 -53.91 -15.43 13.15
N PRO A 65 -52.70 -15.04 13.68
CA PRO A 65 -52.36 -13.64 13.81
C PRO A 65 -52.47 -12.95 12.47
N GLU A 66 -53.19 -11.84 12.42
CA GLU A 66 -53.32 -11.02 11.22
C GLU A 66 -51.94 -10.74 10.63
N PRO A 67 -51.73 -10.82 9.32
CA PRO A 67 -50.46 -10.52 8.69
C PRO A 67 -50.10 -9.06 9.01
N ARG A 68 -49.08 -8.88 9.81
CA ARG A 68 -48.54 -7.56 10.09
C ARG A 68 -48.14 -6.89 8.78
N PRO A 69 -48.41 -5.58 8.61
CA PRO A 69 -47.96 -4.89 7.39
C PRO A 69 -46.45 -5.05 7.20
N PRO A 70 -45.96 -5.17 5.99
CA PRO A 70 -44.54 -5.31 5.70
C PRO A 70 -43.81 -4.05 6.26
N ARG A 71 -42.84 -4.27 7.11
CA ARG A 71 -41.99 -3.19 7.64
C ARG A 71 -40.69 -3.15 6.87
N GLU A 72 -40.29 -1.96 6.44
CA GLU A 72 -38.97 -1.73 5.89
C GLU A 72 -37.95 -1.76 7.03
N VAL A 73 -37.01 -2.68 6.97
CA VAL A 73 -35.97 -2.86 7.97
C VAL A 73 -34.61 -2.71 7.30
N THR A 74 -33.89 -1.70 7.72
CA THR A 74 -32.50 -1.49 7.30
C THR A 74 -31.61 -2.44 8.09
N LEU A 75 -30.96 -3.40 7.41
CA LEU A 75 -29.99 -4.31 7.99
C LEU A 75 -28.59 -3.79 7.75
N THR A 76 -27.80 -3.71 8.83
CA THR A 76 -26.39 -3.39 8.77
C THR A 76 -25.53 -4.64 8.91
N GLU A 77 -24.33 -4.60 8.33
CA GLU A 77 -23.34 -5.65 8.54
C GLU A 77 -23.02 -5.77 10.06
N GLY A 78 -23.15 -6.99 10.60
CA GLY A 78 -22.85 -7.24 12.01
C GLY A 78 -23.96 -6.86 12.99
N ILE A 79 -25.22 -6.71 12.51
CA ILE A 79 -26.36 -6.45 13.38
C ILE A 79 -26.51 -7.52 14.46
N THR A 80 -26.74 -7.12 15.70
CA THR A 80 -26.99 -8.06 16.80
C THR A 80 -28.45 -8.53 16.79
N ILE A 81 -28.69 -9.71 17.39
CA ILE A 81 -30.06 -10.24 17.54
C ILE A 81 -30.96 -9.26 18.31
N ARG A 82 -30.41 -8.53 19.26
CA ARG A 82 -31.13 -7.52 20.02
C ARG A 82 -31.56 -6.35 19.13
N GLU A 83 -30.65 -5.79 18.34
CA GLU A 83 -30.95 -4.68 17.43
C GLU A 83 -31.92 -5.08 16.33
N LEU A 84 -31.77 -6.30 15.79
CA LEU A 84 -32.70 -6.86 14.81
C LEU A 84 -34.11 -7.02 15.42
N ALA A 85 -34.20 -7.47 16.68
CA ALA A 85 -35.46 -7.60 17.39
C ALA A 85 -36.14 -6.23 17.61
N GLU A 86 -35.36 -5.21 17.92
CA GLU A 86 -35.82 -3.83 18.14
C GLU A 86 -36.30 -3.21 16.82
N LYS A 87 -35.53 -3.37 15.71
CA LYS A 87 -35.93 -2.88 14.38
C LYS A 87 -37.19 -3.58 13.83
N LEU A 88 -37.36 -4.88 14.11
CA LEU A 88 -38.55 -5.66 13.71
C LEU A 88 -39.74 -5.49 14.66
N ASP A 89 -39.54 -4.85 15.85
CA ASP A 89 -40.51 -4.75 16.95
C ASP A 89 -41.03 -6.15 17.37
N VAL A 90 -40.08 -7.09 17.53
CA VAL A 90 -40.31 -8.48 17.92
C VAL A 90 -39.50 -8.78 19.19
N ARG A 91 -39.94 -9.72 20.00
CA ARG A 91 -39.14 -10.12 21.17
C ARG A 91 -37.88 -10.89 20.74
N ALA A 92 -36.73 -10.52 21.27
CA ALA A 92 -35.48 -11.23 20.98
C ALA A 92 -35.53 -12.75 21.22
N LYS A 93 -36.39 -13.20 22.13
CA LYS A 93 -36.64 -14.62 22.40
C LYS A 93 -37.25 -15.36 21.21
N ASP A 94 -38.10 -14.69 20.41
CA ASP A 94 -38.78 -15.30 19.26
C ASP A 94 -37.79 -15.48 18.12
N LEU A 95 -36.88 -14.51 17.92
CA LEU A 95 -35.76 -14.62 16.98
C LEU A 95 -34.79 -15.74 17.36
N LEU A 96 -34.41 -15.81 18.65
CA LEU A 96 -33.54 -16.88 19.15
C LEU A 96 -34.17 -18.27 18.96
N LYS A 97 -35.50 -18.40 19.18
CA LYS A 97 -36.21 -19.67 18.95
C LYS A 97 -36.15 -20.08 17.48
N THR A 98 -36.39 -19.14 16.57
CA THR A 98 -36.33 -19.42 15.13
C THR A 98 -34.92 -19.80 14.67
N LEU A 99 -33.87 -19.19 15.25
CA LEU A 99 -32.46 -19.56 15.02
C LEU A 99 -32.16 -20.96 15.55
N LEU A 100 -32.65 -21.28 16.75
CA LEU A 100 -32.49 -22.60 17.37
C LEU A 100 -33.18 -23.69 16.55
N ASP A 101 -34.40 -23.43 16.05
CA ASP A 101 -35.15 -24.34 15.18
C ASP A 101 -34.41 -24.60 13.84
N ARG A 102 -33.58 -23.64 13.38
CA ARG A 102 -32.67 -23.78 12.21
C ARG A 102 -31.31 -24.39 12.56
N GLY A 103 -31.05 -24.75 13.83
CA GLY A 103 -29.79 -25.34 14.27
C GLY A 103 -28.65 -24.36 14.53
N VAL A 104 -28.96 -23.04 14.55
CA VAL A 104 -27.96 -22.00 14.82
C VAL A 104 -28.04 -21.58 16.27
N PHE A 105 -26.98 -21.89 17.05
CA PHE A 105 -26.88 -21.45 18.45
C PHE A 105 -26.27 -20.05 18.50
N ALA A 106 -27.06 -19.07 18.88
CA ALA A 106 -26.62 -17.69 18.97
C ALA A 106 -27.00 -17.06 20.32
N SER A 107 -26.22 -16.11 20.79
CA SER A 107 -26.52 -15.30 21.99
C SER A 107 -27.15 -13.96 21.60
N ILE A 108 -27.90 -13.33 22.52
CA ILE A 108 -28.64 -12.08 22.28
C ILE A 108 -27.71 -10.96 21.72
N ASN A 109 -26.48 -10.93 22.16
CA ASN A 109 -25.51 -9.90 21.77
C ASN A 109 -24.55 -10.36 20.63
N GLN A 110 -24.83 -11.50 20.03
CA GLN A 110 -24.01 -12.03 18.93
C GLN A 110 -24.39 -11.33 17.62
N ALA A 111 -23.37 -10.93 16.87
CA ALA A 111 -23.53 -10.41 15.52
C ALA A 111 -24.01 -11.52 14.57
N LEU A 112 -24.97 -11.21 13.73
CA LEU A 112 -25.48 -12.10 12.70
C LEU A 112 -24.81 -11.78 11.35
N ASP A 113 -24.58 -12.83 10.57
CA ASP A 113 -24.24 -12.66 9.16
C ASP A 113 -25.41 -12.08 8.38
N VAL A 114 -25.13 -11.25 7.38
CA VAL A 114 -26.14 -10.53 6.58
C VAL A 114 -27.18 -11.48 5.97
N GLN A 115 -26.74 -12.64 5.47
CA GLN A 115 -27.64 -13.64 4.89
C GLN A 115 -28.59 -14.19 5.95
N THR A 116 -28.07 -14.61 7.11
CA THR A 116 -28.85 -15.13 8.22
C THR A 116 -29.83 -14.08 8.77
N ALA A 117 -29.37 -12.83 8.87
CA ALA A 117 -30.21 -11.71 9.31
C ALA A 117 -31.33 -11.39 8.32
N THR A 118 -31.04 -11.46 7.02
CA THR A 118 -32.02 -11.27 5.93
C THR A 118 -33.08 -12.36 5.95
N ASP A 119 -32.67 -13.63 6.02
CA ASP A 119 -33.60 -14.77 6.08
C ASP A 119 -34.48 -14.73 7.34
N LEU A 120 -33.91 -14.25 8.44
CA LEU A 120 -34.63 -14.09 9.70
C LEU A 120 -35.66 -12.95 9.58
N ALA A 121 -35.27 -11.80 9.05
CA ALA A 121 -36.16 -10.65 8.87
C ALA A 121 -37.31 -10.96 7.90
N GLN A 122 -37.03 -11.67 6.80
CA GLN A 122 -38.06 -12.13 5.86
C GLN A 122 -39.05 -13.10 6.51
N SER A 123 -38.60 -13.98 7.44
CA SER A 123 -39.52 -14.89 8.15
C SER A 123 -40.46 -14.15 9.11
N PHE A 124 -40.21 -12.89 9.43
CA PHE A 124 -41.08 -12.01 10.21
C PHE A 124 -41.74 -10.89 9.38
N ASN A 125 -41.88 -11.07 8.05
CA ASN A 125 -42.46 -10.12 7.10
C ASN A 125 -41.74 -8.75 7.02
N GLY A 126 -40.42 -8.71 7.30
CA GLY A 126 -39.60 -7.53 7.08
C GLY A 126 -39.16 -7.44 5.60
N VAL A 127 -39.37 -6.28 4.99
CA VAL A 127 -38.71 -5.93 3.72
C VAL A 127 -37.30 -5.42 4.05
N VAL A 128 -36.28 -6.15 3.60
CA VAL A 128 -34.90 -5.90 4.01
C VAL A 128 -34.21 -5.03 2.97
N THR A 129 -33.68 -3.90 3.41
CA THR A 129 -32.70 -3.10 2.69
C THR A 129 -31.36 -3.30 3.39
N VAL A 130 -30.41 -3.96 2.71
CA VAL A 130 -29.06 -4.13 3.23
C VAL A 130 -28.30 -2.84 2.96
N VAL A 131 -27.89 -2.17 4.02
CA VAL A 131 -27.10 -0.94 3.97
C VAL A 131 -25.78 -1.25 4.64
N SER A 132 -24.66 -0.79 4.07
CA SER A 132 -23.39 -0.90 4.75
C SER A 132 -23.44 -0.09 6.06
N LEU A 133 -22.66 -0.49 7.05
CA LEU A 133 -22.61 0.25 8.32
C LEU A 133 -22.22 1.73 8.08
N GLU A 134 -21.42 1.99 7.07
CA GLU A 134 -21.01 3.34 6.67
C GLU A 134 -22.18 4.14 6.11
N GLU A 135 -23.01 3.51 5.27
CA GLU A 135 -24.23 4.15 4.76
C GLU A 135 -25.27 4.38 5.85
N GLU A 136 -25.43 3.46 6.84
CA GLU A 136 -26.31 3.68 7.98
C GLU A 136 -25.86 4.85 8.83
N MET A 137 -24.55 4.93 9.13
CA MET A 137 -23.99 6.04 9.88
C MET A 137 -24.15 7.38 9.13
N VAL A 138 -23.94 7.38 7.82
CA VAL A 138 -24.21 8.55 6.96
C VAL A 138 -25.71 8.89 6.98
N LEU A 139 -26.59 7.89 6.93
CA LEU A 139 -28.05 8.09 7.00
C LEU A 139 -28.51 8.55 8.40
N GLU A 140 -27.89 8.07 9.49
CA GLU A 140 -28.18 8.57 10.85
C GLU A 140 -27.76 10.04 10.96
N VAL A 141 -26.57 10.40 10.50
CA VAL A 141 -26.10 11.79 10.46
C VAL A 141 -26.99 12.66 9.57
N ALA A 142 -27.38 12.16 8.39
CA ALA A 142 -28.28 12.87 7.48
C ALA A 142 -29.70 13.07 8.05
N LYS A 143 -30.17 12.16 8.91
CA LYS A 143 -31.46 12.31 9.61
C LYS A 143 -31.40 13.33 10.76
N GLU A 144 -30.24 13.48 11.38
CA GLU A 144 -30.01 14.50 12.43
C GLU A 144 -29.66 15.88 11.84
N GLU A 145 -29.35 15.97 10.53
CA GLU A 145 -29.14 17.23 9.82
C GLU A 145 -30.49 17.96 9.59
N THR A 146 -30.99 18.58 10.64
CA THR A 146 -31.98 19.65 10.45
C THR A 146 -31.30 20.80 9.70
N LYS A 147 -31.89 21.24 8.58
CA LYS A 147 -31.36 22.32 7.71
C LYS A 147 -31.01 23.63 8.47
N GLU A 148 -31.47 23.77 9.69
CA GLU A 148 -31.31 24.96 10.55
C GLU A 148 -29.90 25.07 11.17
N ASN A 149 -29.11 23.98 11.25
CA ASN A 149 -27.79 23.98 11.91
C ASN A 149 -26.60 24.04 10.94
N LEU A 150 -26.86 24.15 9.64
CA LEU A 150 -25.79 24.20 8.63
C LEU A 150 -25.11 25.58 8.61
N LYS A 151 -23.81 25.61 8.87
CA LYS A 151 -22.97 26.81 8.81
C LYS A 151 -22.00 26.73 7.63
N PRO A 152 -21.63 27.85 7.01
CA PRO A 152 -20.61 27.83 5.96
C PRO A 152 -19.27 27.33 6.53
N ARG A 153 -18.55 26.50 5.75
CA ARG A 153 -17.25 25.97 6.10
C ARG A 153 -16.17 26.39 5.12
N PRO A 154 -14.90 26.46 5.55
CA PRO A 154 -13.80 26.72 4.65
C PRO A 154 -13.72 25.67 3.51
N PRO A 155 -13.39 26.11 2.28
CA PRO A 155 -13.15 25.16 1.19
C PRO A 155 -11.88 24.34 1.44
N VAL A 156 -11.92 23.07 1.03
CA VAL A 156 -10.77 22.17 0.98
C VAL A 156 -10.34 22.06 -0.47
N VAL A 157 -9.08 22.35 -0.75
CA VAL A 157 -8.52 22.49 -2.09
C VAL A 157 -7.35 21.56 -2.28
N THR A 158 -7.41 20.66 -3.25
CA THR A 158 -6.24 19.84 -3.62
C THR A 158 -5.46 20.50 -4.77
N VAL A 159 -4.14 20.53 -4.63
CA VAL A 159 -3.23 21.02 -5.67
C VAL A 159 -2.66 19.83 -6.43
N MET A 160 -2.88 19.82 -7.75
CA MET A 160 -2.46 18.74 -8.65
C MET A 160 -1.68 19.29 -9.85
N GLY A 161 -1.00 18.43 -10.58
CA GLY A 161 -0.26 18.78 -11.79
C GLY A 161 1.02 17.96 -11.94
N HIS A 162 1.75 18.21 -13.00
CA HIS A 162 2.98 17.49 -13.33
C HIS A 162 4.13 17.78 -12.33
N VAL A 163 5.13 16.90 -12.29
CA VAL A 163 6.40 17.15 -11.58
C VAL A 163 7.02 18.44 -12.14
N ASP A 164 7.73 19.20 -11.32
CA ASP A 164 8.43 20.46 -11.67
C ASP A 164 7.55 21.61 -12.20
N HIS A 165 6.22 21.48 -12.22
CA HIS A 165 5.32 22.59 -12.53
C HIS A 165 5.19 23.62 -11.40
N GLY A 166 5.84 23.36 -10.26
CA GLY A 166 5.94 24.28 -9.12
C GLY A 166 4.75 24.25 -8.17
N LYS A 167 4.11 23.09 -7.99
CA LYS A 167 3.01 22.90 -7.01
C LYS A 167 3.43 23.27 -5.59
N THR A 168 4.47 22.62 -5.07
CA THR A 168 5.00 22.85 -3.73
C THR A 168 5.51 24.27 -3.56
N SER A 169 6.18 24.83 -4.60
CA SER A 169 6.61 26.25 -4.58
C SER A 169 5.43 27.23 -4.56
N LEU A 170 4.32 26.91 -5.24
CA LEU A 170 3.10 27.70 -5.20
C LEU A 170 2.51 27.71 -3.78
N LEU A 171 2.45 26.54 -3.17
CA LEU A 171 1.94 26.36 -1.81
C LEU A 171 2.85 27.02 -0.77
N ASP A 172 4.17 26.91 -0.92
CA ASP A 172 5.14 27.62 -0.08
C ASP A 172 4.99 29.14 -0.19
N GLY A 173 4.75 29.64 -1.41
CA GLY A 173 4.45 31.06 -1.64
C GLY A 173 3.20 31.54 -0.93
N ILE A 174 2.14 30.73 -0.90
CA ILE A 174 0.87 31.01 -0.23
C ILE A 174 1.00 30.89 1.30
N ARG A 175 1.76 29.90 1.77
CA ARG A 175 1.95 29.60 3.21
C ARG A 175 3.00 30.49 3.88
N GLU A 176 3.83 31.19 3.10
CA GLU A 176 5.03 31.90 3.55
C GLU A 176 6.01 30.97 4.30
N ALA A 177 6.21 29.76 3.78
CA ALA A 177 7.10 28.74 4.32
C ALA A 177 8.02 28.20 3.22
N GLU A 178 9.08 27.48 3.63
CA GLU A 178 10.04 26.85 2.71
C GLU A 178 10.05 25.31 2.93
N VAL A 179 8.92 24.66 2.64
CA VAL A 179 8.78 23.20 2.82
C VAL A 179 9.50 22.44 1.71
N ALA A 180 9.42 22.92 0.46
CA ALA A 180 10.08 22.32 -0.69
C ALA A 180 11.60 22.15 -0.51
N ALA A 181 12.25 23.08 0.19
CA ALA A 181 13.68 23.01 0.47
C ALA A 181 14.05 21.91 1.49
N GLY A 182 13.10 21.48 2.31
CA GLY A 182 13.27 20.43 3.33
C GLY A 182 12.96 19.01 2.85
N GLU A 183 12.29 18.86 1.72
CA GLU A 183 11.91 17.55 1.18
C GLU A 183 13.07 16.83 0.48
N ALA A 184 13.16 15.51 0.68
CA ALA A 184 14.18 14.69 0.04
C ALA A 184 14.04 14.72 -1.50
N GLY A 185 15.10 15.10 -2.19
CA GLY A 185 15.07 15.24 -3.66
C GLY A 185 14.32 16.46 -4.18
N GLY A 186 13.81 17.35 -3.32
CA GLY A 186 13.04 18.54 -3.72
C GLY A 186 11.68 18.22 -4.34
N ILE A 187 11.14 17.04 -4.08
CA ILE A 187 9.84 16.57 -4.59
C ILE A 187 8.92 16.16 -3.43
N THR A 188 7.66 16.54 -3.51
CA THR A 188 6.64 16.10 -2.54
C THR A 188 6.34 14.62 -2.71
N GLN A 189 6.49 13.84 -1.63
CA GLN A 189 6.28 12.40 -1.61
C GLN A 189 5.16 11.98 -0.63
N HIS A 190 4.67 12.89 0.20
CA HIS A 190 3.61 12.67 1.18
C HIS A 190 2.41 13.57 0.92
N ILE A 191 1.24 13.20 1.44
CA ILE A 191 0.07 14.08 1.41
C ILE A 191 0.18 15.05 2.59
N GLY A 192 0.41 16.33 2.29
CA GLY A 192 0.37 17.42 3.26
C GLY A 192 -0.99 18.11 3.29
N ALA A 193 -1.49 18.47 4.47
CA ALA A 193 -2.69 19.30 4.59
C ALA A 193 -2.45 20.42 5.58
N TYR A 194 -2.85 21.63 5.22
CA TYR A 194 -2.63 22.82 6.04
C TYR A 194 -3.68 23.90 5.78
N LYS A 195 -3.87 24.76 6.77
CA LYS A 195 -4.86 25.83 6.75
C LYS A 195 -4.20 27.19 6.54
N VAL A 196 -4.68 27.93 5.56
CA VAL A 196 -4.23 29.28 5.25
C VAL A 196 -5.35 30.28 5.56
N GLN A 197 -5.00 31.37 6.22
CA GLN A 197 -5.92 32.47 6.50
C GLN A 197 -5.87 33.50 5.35
N VAL A 198 -7.02 33.85 4.82
CA VAL A 198 -7.17 34.84 3.75
C VAL A 198 -8.16 35.90 4.22
N GLY A 199 -7.67 37.02 4.74
CA GLY A 199 -8.49 38.00 5.45
C GLY A 199 -9.24 37.41 6.62
N ASP A 200 -10.56 37.52 6.64
CA ASP A 200 -11.45 36.96 7.67
C ASP A 200 -11.84 35.48 7.39
N ARG A 201 -11.44 34.97 6.22
CA ARG A 201 -11.78 33.60 5.76
C ARG A 201 -10.55 32.69 5.78
N SER A 202 -10.76 31.41 5.67
CA SER A 202 -9.66 30.44 5.56
C SER A 202 -9.90 29.45 4.44
N VAL A 203 -8.81 28.93 3.88
CA VAL A 203 -8.77 27.89 2.85
C VAL A 203 -7.88 26.77 3.37
N VAL A 204 -8.27 25.53 3.15
CA VAL A 204 -7.46 24.35 3.48
C VAL A 204 -6.89 23.77 2.21
N PHE A 205 -5.58 23.67 2.15
CA PHE A 205 -4.88 23.07 1.04
C PHE A 205 -4.44 21.64 1.38
N VAL A 206 -4.58 20.76 0.39
CA VAL A 206 -4.07 19.40 0.40
C VAL A 206 -3.05 19.30 -0.73
N ASP A 207 -1.77 19.13 -0.37
CA ASP A 207 -0.69 18.91 -1.33
C ASP A 207 -0.60 17.44 -1.71
N THR A 208 -0.49 17.16 -3.01
CA THR A 208 -0.38 15.80 -3.52
C THR A 208 0.87 15.62 -4.39
N PRO A 209 1.57 14.47 -4.26
CA PRO A 209 2.72 14.18 -5.10
C PRO A 209 2.40 14.19 -6.59
N GLY A 210 3.29 14.79 -7.41
CA GLY A 210 3.10 14.89 -8.85
C GLY A 210 3.45 13.63 -9.64
N HIS A 211 4.31 12.77 -9.09
CA HIS A 211 4.85 11.63 -9.80
C HIS A 211 3.80 10.54 -10.10
N GLU A 212 3.93 9.86 -11.24
CA GLU A 212 3.04 8.79 -11.72
C GLU A 212 2.82 7.69 -10.69
N ALA A 213 3.86 7.29 -9.95
CA ALA A 213 3.73 6.27 -8.90
C ALA A 213 2.65 6.59 -7.85
N PHE A 214 2.32 7.86 -7.63
CA PHE A 214 1.37 8.31 -6.61
C PHE A 214 -0.07 8.52 -7.10
N THR A 215 -0.50 7.80 -8.14
CA THR A 215 -1.85 7.89 -8.72
C THR A 215 -2.96 7.74 -7.67
N ARG A 216 -2.84 6.79 -6.72
CA ARG A 216 -3.83 6.62 -5.65
C ARG A 216 -3.91 7.80 -4.70
N MET A 217 -2.77 8.43 -4.39
CA MET A 217 -2.75 9.63 -3.54
C MET A 217 -3.46 10.80 -4.23
N ARG A 218 -3.29 10.98 -5.56
CA ARG A 218 -4.03 11.99 -6.34
C ARG A 218 -5.53 11.70 -6.37
N ALA A 219 -5.93 10.45 -6.64
CA ALA A 219 -7.33 10.05 -6.61
C ALA A 219 -7.98 10.28 -5.24
N ARG A 220 -7.26 10.00 -4.15
CA ARG A 220 -7.69 10.28 -2.78
C ARG A 220 -7.84 11.79 -2.54
N GLY A 221 -6.84 12.58 -2.94
CA GLY A 221 -6.89 14.03 -2.86
C GLY A 221 -8.15 14.59 -3.54
N ALA A 222 -8.45 14.16 -4.77
CA ALA A 222 -9.64 14.60 -5.50
C ALA A 222 -10.96 14.24 -4.80
N LYS A 223 -11.06 13.04 -4.23
CA LYS A 223 -12.29 12.58 -3.54
C LYS A 223 -12.59 13.30 -2.23
N VAL A 224 -11.55 13.78 -1.55
CA VAL A 224 -11.67 14.37 -0.20
C VAL A 224 -11.92 15.86 -0.26
N THR A 225 -11.69 16.51 -1.41
CA THR A 225 -11.67 17.97 -1.56
C THR A 225 -12.86 18.52 -2.35
N ASP A 226 -13.13 19.82 -2.15
CA ASP A 226 -14.23 20.54 -2.78
C ASP A 226 -13.84 21.16 -4.11
N ILE A 227 -12.56 21.52 -4.27
CA ILE A 227 -12.00 22.21 -5.45
C ILE A 227 -10.63 21.60 -5.76
N VAL A 228 -10.30 21.45 -7.04
CA VAL A 228 -8.97 21.06 -7.50
C VAL A 228 -8.30 22.25 -8.19
N VAL A 229 -7.10 22.62 -7.74
CA VAL A 229 -6.23 23.57 -8.44
C VAL A 229 -5.21 22.80 -9.27
N LEU A 230 -5.38 22.87 -10.59
CA LEU A 230 -4.50 22.24 -11.56
C LEU A 230 -3.36 23.20 -11.92
N VAL A 231 -2.15 22.90 -11.49
CA VAL A 231 -0.96 23.72 -11.77
C VAL A 231 -0.29 23.24 -13.06
N VAL A 232 -0.19 24.14 -14.03
CA VAL A 232 0.46 23.89 -15.32
C VAL A 232 1.52 24.95 -15.55
N ALA A 233 2.74 24.54 -15.86
CA ALA A 233 3.81 25.48 -16.16
C ALA A 233 3.65 26.07 -17.57
N ALA A 234 3.80 27.38 -17.68
CA ALA A 234 3.61 28.13 -18.96
C ALA A 234 4.71 27.84 -20.00
N ASP A 235 5.88 27.37 -19.55
CA ASP A 235 7.02 26.98 -20.39
C ASP A 235 6.88 25.54 -20.96
N ASP A 236 6.40 24.60 -20.13
CA ASP A 236 6.33 23.17 -20.49
C ASP A 236 5.01 22.79 -21.20
N GLY A 237 3.89 23.35 -20.73
CA GLY A 237 2.56 23.03 -21.26
C GLY A 237 1.91 21.82 -20.59
N VAL A 238 0.99 21.16 -21.32
CA VAL A 238 0.23 20.01 -20.78
C VAL A 238 1.04 18.71 -20.93
N MET A 239 1.36 18.11 -19.79
CA MET A 239 2.12 16.87 -19.67
C MET A 239 1.20 15.65 -19.35
N PRO A 240 1.68 14.38 -19.48
CA PRO A 240 0.84 13.20 -19.23
C PRO A 240 0.18 13.18 -17.85
N GLN A 241 0.90 13.55 -16.80
CA GLN A 241 0.38 13.60 -15.42
C GLN A 241 -0.65 14.73 -15.23
N THR A 242 -0.61 15.80 -16.07
CA THR A 242 -1.64 16.82 -16.09
C THR A 242 -2.97 16.25 -16.59
N ARG A 243 -2.94 15.40 -17.61
CA ARG A 243 -4.14 14.71 -18.11
C ARG A 243 -4.73 13.78 -17.06
N GLU A 244 -3.89 12.98 -16.41
CA GLU A 244 -4.29 12.10 -15.31
C GLU A 244 -4.97 12.89 -14.16
N ALA A 245 -4.41 14.06 -13.80
CA ALA A 245 -5.00 14.93 -12.78
C ALA A 245 -6.40 15.44 -13.17
N ILE A 246 -6.59 15.78 -14.45
CA ILE A 246 -7.89 16.18 -14.99
C ILE A 246 -8.90 15.02 -14.91
N ASP A 247 -8.48 13.81 -15.28
CA ASP A 247 -9.33 12.63 -15.23
C ASP A 247 -9.76 12.29 -13.81
N HIS A 248 -8.84 12.39 -12.82
CA HIS A 248 -9.18 12.21 -11.41
C HIS A 248 -10.16 13.25 -10.89
N ALA A 249 -9.98 14.53 -11.24
CA ALA A 249 -10.89 15.60 -10.83
C ALA A 249 -12.29 15.42 -11.46
N LYS A 250 -12.35 15.05 -12.75
CA LYS A 250 -13.60 14.74 -13.45
C LYS A 250 -14.30 13.51 -12.85
N ALA A 251 -13.56 12.44 -12.57
CA ALA A 251 -14.11 11.23 -11.94
C ALA A 251 -14.66 11.50 -10.53
N ALA A 252 -14.06 12.44 -9.80
CA ALA A 252 -14.55 12.88 -8.50
C ALA A 252 -15.67 13.94 -8.58
N ASN A 253 -16.01 14.43 -9.79
CA ASN A 253 -16.99 15.50 -10.03
C ASN A 253 -16.69 16.81 -9.26
N VAL A 254 -15.41 17.15 -9.18
CA VAL A 254 -14.91 18.34 -8.46
C VAL A 254 -14.57 19.46 -9.47
N PRO A 255 -14.93 20.73 -9.21
CA PRO A 255 -14.57 21.85 -10.08
C PRO A 255 -13.06 22.04 -10.12
N ILE A 256 -12.56 22.40 -11.32
CA ILE A 256 -11.14 22.60 -11.59
C ILE A 256 -10.88 24.08 -11.79
N ILE A 257 -9.88 24.62 -11.08
CA ILE A 257 -9.27 25.93 -11.34
C ILE A 257 -7.90 25.67 -11.95
N VAL A 258 -7.56 26.35 -13.03
CA VAL A 258 -6.25 26.21 -13.66
C VAL A 258 -5.34 27.33 -13.21
N ALA A 259 -4.23 26.99 -12.56
CA ALA A 259 -3.16 27.91 -12.22
C ALA A 259 -2.01 27.75 -13.24
N VAL A 260 -1.91 28.70 -14.18
CA VAL A 260 -0.81 28.73 -15.16
C VAL A 260 0.40 29.39 -14.49
N ASN A 261 1.36 28.54 -14.08
CA ASN A 261 2.52 28.96 -13.29
C ASN A 261 3.74 29.27 -14.17
N LYS A 262 4.77 29.87 -13.57
CA LYS A 262 6.05 30.25 -14.19
C LYS A 262 5.90 31.32 -15.29
N ILE A 263 4.94 32.22 -15.15
CA ILE A 263 4.76 33.34 -16.12
C ILE A 263 5.92 34.34 -16.11
N ASP A 264 6.83 34.24 -15.15
CA ASP A 264 8.04 35.06 -15.03
C ASP A 264 9.15 34.63 -16.00
N LYS A 265 9.06 33.45 -16.61
CA LYS A 265 10.04 32.99 -17.58
C LYS A 265 9.85 33.62 -18.95
N PRO A 266 10.95 33.94 -19.68
CA PRO A 266 10.85 34.54 -21.03
C PRO A 266 10.21 33.59 -22.07
N GLU A 267 10.25 32.29 -21.83
CA GLU A 267 9.69 31.26 -22.70
C GLU A 267 8.22 30.94 -22.36
N ALA A 268 7.63 31.63 -21.39
CA ALA A 268 6.27 31.40 -20.96
C ALA A 268 5.25 31.68 -22.06
N GLN A 269 4.38 30.73 -22.35
CA GLN A 269 3.31 30.83 -23.36
C GLN A 269 1.95 30.45 -22.76
N PRO A 270 1.32 31.28 -21.92
CA PRO A 270 0.04 31.00 -21.29
C PRO A 270 -1.07 30.63 -22.28
N GLU A 271 -1.13 31.34 -23.42
CA GLU A 271 -2.14 31.12 -24.47
C GLU A 271 -2.04 29.72 -25.10
N ARG A 272 -0.83 29.16 -25.22
CA ARG A 272 -0.60 27.78 -25.68
C ARG A 272 -1.19 26.78 -24.68
N VAL A 273 -0.97 27.00 -23.40
CA VAL A 273 -1.50 26.16 -22.32
C VAL A 273 -3.03 26.19 -22.31
N LYS A 274 -3.65 27.38 -22.42
CA LYS A 274 -5.11 27.55 -22.50
C LYS A 274 -5.70 26.74 -23.66
N ARG A 275 -5.11 26.79 -24.85
CA ARG A 275 -5.55 25.99 -26.02
C ARG A 275 -5.44 24.49 -25.79
N GLN A 276 -4.29 24.02 -25.28
CA GLN A 276 -4.09 22.60 -25.00
C GLN A 276 -5.08 22.05 -23.97
N LEU A 277 -5.45 22.83 -22.95
CA LEU A 277 -6.44 22.45 -21.95
C LEU A 277 -7.88 22.51 -22.51
N THR A 278 -8.16 23.41 -23.43
CA THR A 278 -9.43 23.43 -24.14
C THR A 278 -9.67 22.15 -24.94
N ASP A 279 -8.63 21.61 -25.60
CA ASP A 279 -8.69 20.29 -26.28
C ASP A 279 -9.02 19.13 -25.33
N LEU A 280 -8.75 19.30 -24.03
CA LEU A 280 -9.07 18.33 -22.98
C LEU A 280 -10.43 18.62 -22.28
N GLY A 281 -11.19 19.58 -22.79
CA GLY A 281 -12.50 19.95 -22.29
C GLY A 281 -12.49 20.92 -21.10
N LEU A 282 -11.38 21.63 -20.86
CA LEU A 282 -11.29 22.73 -19.89
C LEU A 282 -11.19 24.06 -20.65
N MET A 283 -12.35 24.62 -20.96
CA MET A 283 -12.42 25.88 -21.69
C MET A 283 -12.41 27.05 -20.71
N PRO A 284 -11.55 28.08 -20.93
CA PRO A 284 -11.51 29.28 -20.09
C PRO A 284 -12.85 30.01 -20.06
N SER A 285 -13.20 30.60 -18.91
CA SER A 285 -14.36 31.50 -18.78
C SER A 285 -14.30 32.71 -19.75
N GLU A 286 -13.09 33.23 -20.03
CA GLU A 286 -12.82 34.26 -21.02
C GLU A 286 -13.28 33.87 -22.44
N TRP A 287 -13.30 32.59 -22.77
CA TRP A 287 -13.74 32.06 -24.08
C TRP A 287 -15.15 31.45 -24.04
N GLY A 288 -15.89 31.71 -22.95
CA GLY A 288 -17.26 31.23 -22.76
C GLY A 288 -17.37 29.84 -22.12
N GLY A 289 -16.31 29.33 -21.49
CA GLY A 289 -16.29 28.08 -20.71
C GLY A 289 -16.66 28.29 -19.25
N GLU A 290 -16.56 27.20 -18.48
CA GLU A 290 -16.88 27.16 -17.03
C GLU A 290 -15.63 27.08 -16.14
N THR A 291 -14.43 27.01 -16.73
CA THR A 291 -13.18 26.82 -15.99
C THR A 291 -12.45 28.15 -15.81
N GLU A 292 -12.11 28.46 -14.56
CA GLU A 292 -11.33 29.67 -14.24
C GLU A 292 -9.84 29.43 -14.43
N PHE A 293 -9.18 30.35 -15.13
CA PHE A 293 -7.74 30.35 -15.39
C PHE A 293 -7.09 31.53 -14.68
N VAL A 294 -6.08 31.25 -13.87
CA VAL A 294 -5.30 32.28 -13.18
C VAL A 294 -3.82 32.13 -13.54
N GLU A 295 -3.25 33.17 -14.10
CA GLU A 295 -1.83 33.24 -14.43
C GLU A 295 -1.04 33.68 -13.20
N VAL A 296 -0.11 32.85 -12.73
CA VAL A 296 0.63 33.04 -11.48
C VAL A 296 2.14 32.86 -11.65
N SER A 297 2.90 33.48 -10.77
CA SER A 297 4.32 33.13 -10.56
C SER A 297 4.54 32.81 -9.09
N ALA A 298 4.75 31.54 -8.79
CA ALA A 298 5.08 31.09 -7.45
C ALA A 298 6.39 31.73 -6.95
N LYS A 299 7.40 31.82 -7.83
CA LYS A 299 8.72 32.38 -7.50
C LYS A 299 8.68 33.86 -7.17
N GLN A 300 7.92 34.66 -7.94
CA GLN A 300 7.78 36.12 -7.74
C GLN A 300 6.61 36.46 -6.82
N LYS A 301 5.85 35.49 -6.33
CA LYS A 301 4.62 35.66 -5.54
C LYS A 301 3.58 36.56 -6.25
N LYS A 302 3.52 36.48 -7.58
CA LYS A 302 2.62 37.30 -8.38
C LYS A 302 1.27 36.64 -8.57
N ASN A 303 0.17 37.39 -8.39
CA ASN A 303 -1.21 36.94 -8.57
C ASN A 303 -1.65 35.78 -7.66
N LEU A 304 -0.95 35.51 -6.54
CA LEU A 304 -1.36 34.50 -5.57
C LEU A 304 -2.66 34.88 -4.87
N ASP A 305 -2.82 36.19 -4.54
CA ASP A 305 -4.04 36.70 -3.92
C ASP A 305 -5.23 36.52 -4.87
N LYS A 306 -5.05 36.79 -6.20
CA LYS A 306 -6.09 36.56 -7.19
C LYS A 306 -6.50 35.07 -7.25
N LEU A 307 -5.56 34.14 -7.14
CA LEU A 307 -5.86 32.70 -7.07
C LEU A 307 -6.69 32.37 -5.84
N LEU A 308 -6.33 32.92 -4.69
CA LEU A 308 -7.06 32.73 -3.43
C LEU A 308 -8.48 33.29 -3.48
N GLU A 309 -8.63 34.50 -4.05
CA GLU A 309 -9.94 35.11 -4.29
C GLU A 309 -10.81 34.29 -5.24
N THR A 310 -10.23 33.74 -6.32
CA THR A 310 -10.94 32.86 -7.26
C THR A 310 -11.40 31.56 -6.56
N ILE A 311 -10.57 30.98 -5.70
CA ILE A 311 -10.93 29.78 -4.90
C ILE A 311 -12.12 30.09 -3.99
N LEU A 312 -12.09 31.24 -3.29
CA LEU A 312 -13.17 31.67 -2.40
C LEU A 312 -14.46 31.95 -3.15
N LEU A 313 -14.38 32.55 -4.34
CA LEU A 313 -15.53 32.81 -5.21
C LEU A 313 -16.23 31.50 -5.63
N ILE A 314 -15.47 30.50 -6.09
CA ILE A 314 -16.01 29.21 -6.48
C ILE A 314 -16.59 28.47 -5.26
N ALA A 315 -15.96 28.59 -4.08
CA ALA A 315 -16.48 28.03 -2.84
C ALA A 315 -17.84 28.63 -2.46
N ASP A 316 -18.03 29.94 -2.67
CA ASP A 316 -19.30 30.61 -2.42
C ASP A 316 -20.40 30.15 -3.39
N LEU A 317 -20.06 29.99 -4.66
CA LEU A 317 -20.99 29.45 -5.67
C LEU A 317 -21.44 28.03 -5.37
N ARG A 318 -20.58 27.25 -4.70
CA ARG A 318 -20.88 25.86 -4.26
C ARG A 318 -21.63 25.78 -2.95
N GLU A 319 -21.81 26.90 -2.23
CA GLU A 319 -22.48 26.94 -0.94
C GLU A 319 -22.01 25.87 0.06
N LEU A 320 -20.69 25.77 0.29
CA LEU A 320 -20.10 24.75 1.15
C LEU A 320 -20.55 24.93 2.60
N LYS A 321 -21.33 23.98 3.10
CA LYS A 321 -21.93 23.99 4.44
C LYS A 321 -21.57 22.72 5.21
N ALA A 322 -21.49 22.80 6.52
CA ALA A 322 -21.35 21.66 7.43
C ALA A 322 -22.08 21.96 8.74
N ASN A 323 -22.46 20.93 9.47
CA ASN A 323 -23.03 21.06 10.80
C ASN A 323 -21.92 20.90 11.86
N PRO A 324 -21.49 21.97 12.54
CA PRO A 324 -20.42 21.86 13.55
C PRO A 324 -20.86 21.15 14.84
N ASP A 325 -22.16 21.04 15.10
CA ASP A 325 -22.70 20.46 16.31
C ASP A 325 -22.93 18.93 16.19
N ALA A 326 -22.76 18.36 14.99
CA ALA A 326 -22.83 16.93 14.72
C ALA A 326 -21.60 16.17 15.26
N PRO A 327 -21.69 14.84 15.44
CA PRO A 327 -20.51 14.00 15.66
C PRO A 327 -19.50 14.16 14.52
N ALA A 328 -18.21 14.29 14.88
CA ALA A 328 -17.20 14.53 13.87
C ALA A 328 -17.08 13.35 12.91
N SER A 329 -17.03 13.67 11.61
CA SER A 329 -16.75 12.73 10.53
C SER A 329 -15.77 13.34 9.54
N GLY A 330 -15.03 12.49 8.83
CA GLY A 330 -14.01 12.92 7.90
C GLY A 330 -13.22 11.77 7.29
N THR A 331 -12.06 12.07 6.76
CA THR A 331 -11.23 11.10 6.05
C THR A 331 -9.78 11.17 6.53
N VAL A 332 -9.13 10.01 6.64
CA VAL A 332 -7.69 9.91 6.90
C VAL A 332 -6.92 10.28 5.63
N LEU A 333 -6.09 11.28 5.74
CA LEU A 333 -5.20 11.68 4.65
C LEU A 333 -3.96 10.80 4.63
N GLU A 334 -3.34 10.62 5.82
CA GLU A 334 -2.12 9.86 5.97
C GLU A 334 -1.98 9.29 7.38
N SER A 335 -1.22 8.20 7.53
CA SER A 335 -0.94 7.61 8.82
C SER A 335 0.50 7.15 8.93
N ARG A 336 1.06 7.27 10.16
CA ARG A 336 2.45 6.92 10.46
C ARG A 336 2.60 6.33 11.86
N VAL A 337 3.76 5.74 12.12
CA VAL A 337 4.13 5.28 13.47
C VAL A 337 5.25 6.16 14.01
N ASP A 338 4.97 6.90 15.08
CA ASP A 338 5.96 7.68 15.79
C ASP A 338 6.55 6.86 16.95
N LYS A 339 7.89 6.89 17.13
CA LYS A 339 8.58 6.10 18.17
C LYS A 339 8.14 6.43 19.60
N GLY A 340 7.74 7.67 19.86
CA GLY A 340 7.35 8.14 21.20
C GLY A 340 5.86 8.22 21.43
N ARG A 341 5.12 8.48 20.37
CA ARG A 341 3.67 8.77 20.41
C ARG A 341 2.81 7.59 19.96
N GLY A 342 3.42 6.58 19.31
CA GLY A 342 2.73 5.42 18.73
C GLY A 342 2.06 5.73 17.38
N PRO A 343 0.96 5.05 17.01
CA PRO A 343 0.22 5.32 15.79
C PRO A 343 -0.35 6.75 15.79
N VAL A 344 -0.12 7.47 14.71
CA VAL A 344 -0.55 8.85 14.45
C VAL A 344 -1.25 8.88 13.10
N ALA A 345 -2.40 9.52 13.00
CA ALA A 345 -3.09 9.74 11.74
C ALA A 345 -3.37 11.23 11.52
N THR A 346 -3.15 11.71 10.31
CA THR A 346 -3.59 13.02 9.84
C THR A 346 -4.99 12.87 9.28
N ILE A 347 -5.95 13.52 9.90
CA ILE A 347 -7.38 13.44 9.56
C ILE A 347 -7.84 14.80 9.08
N LEU A 348 -8.64 14.82 8.02
CA LEU A 348 -9.39 15.99 7.61
C LEU A 348 -10.82 15.86 8.16
N VAL A 349 -11.20 16.72 9.09
CA VAL A 349 -12.58 16.80 9.59
C VAL A 349 -13.45 17.44 8.52
N GLN A 350 -14.45 16.74 8.00
CA GLN A 350 -15.36 17.23 6.97
C GLN A 350 -16.66 17.76 7.54
N ASN A 351 -17.21 17.08 8.53
CA ASN A 351 -18.44 17.49 9.21
C ASN A 351 -18.27 17.27 10.73
N GLY A 352 -19.05 18.00 11.54
CA GLY A 352 -18.99 17.92 12.98
C GLY A 352 -17.76 18.58 13.61
N THR A 353 -17.64 18.50 14.93
CA THR A 353 -16.49 19.00 15.69
C THR A 353 -15.84 17.86 16.45
N LEU A 354 -14.56 17.61 16.20
CA LEU A 354 -13.77 16.62 16.90
C LEU A 354 -13.19 17.21 18.19
N ASN A 355 -13.44 16.57 19.33
CA ASN A 355 -12.93 17.00 20.62
C ASN A 355 -11.93 15.97 21.21
N THR A 356 -11.09 16.46 22.11
CA THR A 356 -10.26 15.57 22.92
C THR A 356 -11.14 14.67 23.79
N SER A 357 -10.77 13.40 23.91
CA SER A 357 -11.47 12.32 24.62
C SER A 357 -12.62 11.67 23.87
N ASP A 358 -12.98 12.11 22.68
CA ASP A 358 -13.97 11.44 21.84
C ASP A 358 -13.47 10.04 21.42
N PHE A 359 -14.39 9.09 21.35
CA PHE A 359 -14.14 7.77 20.77
C PHE A 359 -14.45 7.82 19.28
N PHE A 360 -13.66 7.14 18.50
CA PHE A 360 -13.82 7.15 17.05
C PHE A 360 -13.43 5.83 16.41
N ILE A 361 -13.97 5.60 15.22
CA ILE A 361 -13.64 4.48 14.33
C ILE A 361 -12.95 5.03 13.09
N VAL A 362 -11.95 4.30 12.61
CA VAL A 362 -11.31 4.52 11.32
C VAL A 362 -11.06 3.16 10.67
N GLY A 363 -11.76 2.86 9.58
CA GLY A 363 -11.62 1.56 8.93
C GLY A 363 -11.80 0.38 9.89
N SER A 364 -10.77 -0.44 10.06
CA SER A 364 -10.72 -1.58 10.98
C SER A 364 -10.05 -1.27 12.32
N VAL A 365 -9.82 0.01 12.62
CA VAL A 365 -9.15 0.47 13.83
C VAL A 365 -10.10 1.39 14.62
N PHE A 366 -10.08 1.32 15.94
CA PHE A 366 -10.74 2.30 16.79
C PHE A 366 -9.73 2.97 17.72
N GLY A 367 -10.13 4.09 18.30
CA GLY A 367 -9.29 4.83 19.21
C GLY A 367 -10.07 5.79 20.07
N LYS A 368 -9.34 6.40 21.01
CA LYS A 368 -9.80 7.54 21.79
C LYS A 368 -8.85 8.69 21.55
N VAL A 369 -9.37 9.84 21.19
CA VAL A 369 -8.57 11.05 20.97
C VAL A 369 -7.83 11.42 22.26
N ARG A 370 -6.53 11.14 22.33
CA ARG A 370 -5.69 11.51 23.47
C ARG A 370 -5.19 12.94 23.36
N ALA A 371 -4.77 13.33 22.19
CA ALA A 371 -4.33 14.67 21.85
C ALA A 371 -4.50 14.90 20.36
N MET A 372 -4.70 16.16 19.98
CA MET A 372 -4.74 16.62 18.59
C MET A 372 -3.74 17.74 18.42
N PHE A 373 -3.14 17.82 17.23
CA PHE A 373 -2.22 18.89 16.86
C PHE A 373 -2.63 19.46 15.50
N ASP A 374 -2.38 20.75 15.33
CA ASP A 374 -2.56 21.40 14.03
C ASP A 374 -1.37 21.11 13.08
N ASP A 375 -1.44 21.66 11.87
CA ASP A 375 -0.39 21.57 10.86
C ASP A 375 0.97 22.18 11.27
N ARG A 376 0.99 22.98 12.36
CA ARG A 376 2.19 23.59 12.96
C ARG A 376 2.66 22.89 14.23
N GLY A 377 2.05 21.74 14.56
CA GLY A 377 2.39 20.96 15.77
C GLY A 377 1.88 21.56 17.09
N ARG A 378 0.96 22.53 17.06
CA ARG A 378 0.35 23.13 18.27
C ARG A 378 -0.80 22.28 18.76
N PRO A 379 -0.96 22.05 20.07
CA PRO A 379 -2.06 21.26 20.61
C PRO A 379 -3.41 21.96 20.42
N LEU A 380 -4.39 21.20 19.94
CA LEU A 380 -5.78 21.63 19.83
C LEU A 380 -6.67 20.87 20.81
N LYS A 381 -7.71 21.55 21.35
CA LYS A 381 -8.74 20.93 22.18
C LYS A 381 -9.95 20.50 21.36
N SER A 382 -10.27 21.24 20.31
CA SER A 382 -11.38 20.97 19.39
C SER A 382 -10.98 21.33 17.96
N ALA A 383 -11.47 20.57 16.99
CA ALA A 383 -11.26 20.76 15.57
C ALA A 383 -12.62 20.87 14.86
N PRO A 384 -12.99 22.06 14.37
CA PRO A 384 -14.23 22.28 13.62
C PRO A 384 -14.11 21.72 12.18
N PRO A 385 -15.21 21.71 11.40
CA PRO A 385 -15.20 21.30 10.00
C PRO A 385 -14.12 21.99 9.15
N SER A 386 -13.63 21.29 8.13
CA SER A 386 -12.53 21.71 7.25
C SER A 386 -11.25 22.05 8.03
N THR A 387 -10.89 21.24 9.02
CA THR A 387 -9.64 21.42 9.75
C THR A 387 -8.80 20.13 9.65
N PRO A 388 -7.59 20.19 9.09
CA PRO A 388 -6.65 19.08 9.14
C PRO A 388 -6.04 18.99 10.55
N VAL A 389 -6.02 17.78 11.12
CA VAL A 389 -5.48 17.54 12.46
C VAL A 389 -4.70 16.24 12.52
N GLU A 390 -3.57 16.26 13.23
CA GLU A 390 -2.88 15.05 13.66
C GLU A 390 -3.55 14.52 14.94
N VAL A 391 -4.02 13.28 14.91
CA VAL A 391 -4.71 12.63 16.03
C VAL A 391 -3.85 11.53 16.62
N LEU A 392 -3.74 11.53 17.96
CA LEU A 392 -3.09 10.50 18.77
C LEU A 392 -4.13 9.69 19.54
N GLY A 393 -3.83 8.40 19.74
CA GLY A 393 -4.68 7.54 20.57
C GLY A 393 -5.33 6.39 19.80
N LEU A 394 -4.92 6.17 18.58
CA LEU A 394 -5.25 5.01 17.76
C LEU A 394 -4.66 3.73 18.36
N GLN A 395 -5.37 2.60 18.23
CA GLN A 395 -4.88 1.28 18.64
C GLN A 395 -4.07 0.57 17.53
N GLY A 396 -4.11 1.08 16.31
CA GLY A 396 -3.39 0.58 15.16
C GLY A 396 -3.17 1.68 14.13
N VAL A 397 -2.52 1.36 13.03
CA VAL A 397 -2.32 2.26 11.89
C VAL A 397 -3.51 2.08 10.94
N PRO A 398 -4.34 3.10 10.70
CA PRO A 398 -5.42 3.03 9.74
C PRO A 398 -4.88 3.11 8.32
N GLU A 399 -5.67 2.65 7.36
CA GLU A 399 -5.37 2.86 5.94
C GLU A 399 -5.63 4.31 5.55
N ALA A 400 -4.78 4.85 4.70
CA ALA A 400 -5.00 6.18 4.18
C ALA A 400 -6.20 6.17 3.22
N GLY A 401 -7.13 7.14 3.40
CA GLY A 401 -8.42 7.19 2.71
C GLY A 401 -9.58 6.57 3.48
N ASP A 402 -9.32 5.93 4.63
CA ASP A 402 -10.38 5.40 5.48
C ASP A 402 -11.29 6.51 5.99
N HIS A 403 -12.57 6.20 6.08
CA HIS A 403 -13.54 7.09 6.68
C HIS A 403 -13.39 7.09 8.21
N PHE A 404 -13.32 8.30 8.76
CA PHE A 404 -13.24 8.57 10.20
C PHE A 404 -14.60 9.00 10.71
N GLN A 405 -15.04 8.46 11.85
CA GLN A 405 -16.29 8.85 12.49
C GLN A 405 -16.23 8.73 14.01
N VAL A 406 -16.72 9.77 14.69
CA VAL A 406 -16.93 9.76 16.14
C VAL A 406 -18.17 8.96 16.47
N THR A 407 -18.06 8.04 17.45
CA THR A 407 -19.16 7.18 17.91
C THR A 407 -18.92 6.72 19.34
N ASP A 408 -19.91 6.06 19.94
CA ASP A 408 -19.80 5.51 21.28
C ASP A 408 -18.80 4.34 21.35
N GLU A 409 -18.10 4.20 22.49
CA GLU A 409 -17.08 3.17 22.71
C GLU A 409 -17.61 1.75 22.46
N ALA A 410 -18.84 1.45 22.90
CA ALA A 410 -19.43 0.12 22.76
C ALA A 410 -19.70 -0.23 21.28
N LYS A 411 -20.27 0.72 20.52
CA LYS A 411 -20.51 0.59 19.08
C LYS A 411 -19.17 0.46 18.35
N ALA A 412 -18.18 1.30 18.68
CA ALA A 412 -16.85 1.28 18.06
C ALA A 412 -16.18 -0.08 18.16
N ARG A 413 -16.14 -0.68 19.36
CA ARG A 413 -15.54 -2.01 19.57
C ARG A 413 -16.23 -3.08 18.75
N HIS A 414 -17.53 -3.13 18.80
CA HIS A 414 -18.31 -4.15 18.10
C HIS A 414 -18.06 -4.13 16.59
N VAL A 415 -18.09 -2.94 15.99
CA VAL A 415 -17.85 -2.74 14.56
C VAL A 415 -16.46 -3.18 14.15
N VAL A 416 -15.45 -2.79 14.93
CA VAL A 416 -14.06 -3.11 14.63
C VAL A 416 -13.80 -4.63 14.77
N GLU A 417 -14.33 -5.27 15.83
CA GLU A 417 -14.22 -6.72 16.01
C GLU A 417 -14.85 -7.47 14.83
N PHE A 418 -16.02 -7.02 14.38
CA PHE A 418 -16.69 -7.61 13.21
C PHE A 418 -15.86 -7.45 11.92
N ARG A 419 -15.37 -6.23 11.62
CA ARG A 419 -14.54 -5.96 10.44
C ARG A 419 -13.25 -6.77 10.46
N GLN A 420 -12.58 -6.84 11.62
CA GLN A 420 -11.36 -7.65 11.78
C GLN A 420 -11.62 -9.14 11.61
N SER A 421 -12.75 -9.66 12.12
CA SER A 421 -13.15 -11.05 11.91
C SER A 421 -13.36 -11.34 10.41
N LYS A 422 -14.12 -10.47 9.72
CA LYS A 422 -14.36 -10.58 8.29
C LYS A 422 -13.05 -10.54 7.46
N GLN A 423 -12.13 -9.66 7.82
CA GLN A 423 -10.80 -9.58 7.17
C GLN A 423 -9.97 -10.86 7.38
N ARG A 424 -9.96 -11.39 8.61
CA ARG A 424 -9.28 -12.67 8.93
C ARG A 424 -9.87 -13.83 8.15
N ASP A 425 -11.19 -13.93 8.08
CA ASP A 425 -11.88 -14.98 7.33
C ASP A 425 -11.62 -14.88 5.82
N ALA A 426 -11.60 -13.65 5.27
CA ALA A 426 -11.23 -13.41 3.88
C ALA A 426 -9.78 -13.81 3.59
N ALA A 427 -8.84 -13.43 4.47
CA ALA A 427 -7.43 -13.80 4.35
C ALA A 427 -7.21 -15.32 4.45
N LEU A 428 -7.94 -16.00 5.34
CA LEU A 428 -7.91 -17.47 5.46
C LEU A 428 -8.47 -18.16 4.20
N ARG A 429 -9.55 -17.64 3.62
CA ARG A 429 -10.12 -18.15 2.36
C ARG A 429 -9.16 -17.94 1.19
N ALA A 430 -8.53 -16.77 1.10
CA ALA A 430 -7.53 -16.47 0.07
C ALA A 430 -6.32 -17.40 0.17
N SER A 431 -5.83 -17.68 1.38
CA SER A 431 -4.71 -18.60 1.62
C SER A 431 -5.11 -20.08 1.39
N ALA A 432 -6.36 -20.46 1.65
CA ALA A 432 -6.86 -21.82 1.40
C ALA A 432 -7.11 -22.09 -0.09
N GLY A 433 -7.42 -21.06 -0.90
CA GLY A 433 -7.59 -21.16 -2.36
C GLY A 433 -6.29 -21.41 -3.13
N GLY A 434 -5.14 -21.21 -2.49
CA GLY A 434 -3.82 -21.38 -3.11
C GLY A 434 -3.27 -22.82 -3.12
N ARG A 435 -4.11 -23.86 -3.00
CA ARG A 435 -3.65 -25.24 -3.21
C ARG A 435 -3.33 -25.42 -4.69
N ILE A 436 -2.03 -25.44 -4.99
CA ILE A 436 -1.53 -25.72 -6.35
C ILE A 436 -2.03 -27.10 -6.75
N THR A 437 -2.81 -27.18 -7.85
CA THR A 437 -3.17 -28.47 -8.44
C THR A 437 -1.96 -29.09 -9.14
N LEU A 438 -1.94 -30.42 -9.29
CA LEU A 438 -0.85 -31.12 -9.99
C LEU A 438 -0.67 -30.59 -11.44
N ASP A 439 -1.73 -30.15 -12.08
CA ASP A 439 -1.68 -29.57 -13.42
C ASP A 439 -0.99 -28.20 -13.43
N GLN A 440 -1.28 -27.33 -12.45
CA GLN A 440 -0.61 -26.04 -12.27
C GLN A 440 0.88 -26.22 -11.90
N LEU A 441 1.21 -27.24 -11.10
CA LEU A 441 2.60 -27.58 -10.80
C LEU A 441 3.34 -28.03 -12.07
N HIS A 442 2.67 -28.77 -12.96
CA HIS A 442 3.25 -29.24 -14.21
C HIS A 442 3.44 -28.09 -15.23
N GLU A 443 2.54 -27.11 -15.24
CA GLU A 443 2.71 -25.87 -16.01
C GLU A 443 3.85 -25.02 -15.46
N GLN A 444 3.98 -24.88 -14.15
CA GLN A 444 5.09 -24.16 -13.50
C GLN A 444 6.44 -24.83 -13.80
N LEU A 445 6.51 -26.15 -13.77
CA LEU A 445 7.72 -26.90 -14.14
C LEU A 445 8.08 -26.76 -15.62
N LYS A 446 7.10 -26.60 -16.50
CA LYS A 446 7.31 -26.36 -17.94
C LYS A 446 7.71 -24.92 -18.26
N ALA A 447 7.28 -23.95 -17.47
CA ALA A 447 7.58 -22.53 -17.66
C ALA A 447 9.03 -22.15 -17.32
N GLY A 448 9.84 -23.07 -16.77
CA GLY A 448 11.20 -22.84 -16.31
C GLY A 448 11.27 -22.24 -14.90
N GLU A 449 12.43 -22.30 -14.27
CA GLU A 449 12.67 -21.68 -12.97
C GLU A 449 12.64 -20.16 -13.08
N VAL A 450 11.46 -19.57 -12.79
CA VAL A 450 11.36 -18.12 -12.61
C VAL A 450 12.02 -17.79 -11.28
N LYS A 451 13.08 -16.99 -11.30
CA LYS A 451 13.75 -16.53 -10.07
C LYS A 451 12.83 -15.58 -9.32
N GLU A 452 12.59 -15.84 -8.04
CA GLU A 452 11.84 -14.92 -7.17
C GLU A 452 12.81 -14.06 -6.37
N LEU A 453 12.56 -12.74 -6.33
CA LEU A 453 13.23 -11.81 -5.43
C LEU A 453 12.23 -11.40 -4.34
N PRO A 454 12.33 -12.02 -3.15
CA PRO A 454 11.46 -11.67 -2.03
C PRO A 454 11.91 -10.35 -1.40
N ILE A 455 10.93 -9.49 -1.04
CA ILE A 455 11.17 -8.15 -0.52
C ILE A 455 10.28 -7.91 0.70
N VAL A 456 10.84 -7.29 1.74
CA VAL A 456 10.13 -6.71 2.88
C VAL A 456 10.22 -5.19 2.78
N ILE A 457 9.08 -4.50 2.83
CA ILE A 457 8.98 -3.05 2.70
C ILE A 457 8.69 -2.43 4.06
N LYS A 458 9.45 -1.41 4.44
CA LYS A 458 9.19 -0.53 5.57
C LYS A 458 9.24 0.91 5.13
N ALA A 459 8.15 1.65 5.36
CA ALA A 459 8.04 3.05 4.97
C ALA A 459 7.74 3.94 6.20
N ASP A 460 7.97 5.22 6.05
CA ASP A 460 7.67 6.23 7.06
C ASP A 460 6.17 6.45 7.23
N VAL A 461 5.41 6.43 6.13
CA VAL A 461 3.96 6.61 6.10
C VAL A 461 3.26 5.50 5.31
N GLN A 462 1.97 5.32 5.59
CA GLN A 462 1.15 4.27 4.97
C GLN A 462 1.02 4.47 3.45
N GLY A 463 0.87 5.70 3.00
CA GLY A 463 0.79 6.01 1.58
C GLY A 463 2.05 5.59 0.80
N SER A 464 3.24 5.82 1.35
CA SER A 464 4.51 5.37 0.75
C SER A 464 4.60 3.84 0.69
N ALA A 465 4.17 3.14 1.75
CA ALA A 465 4.14 1.67 1.76
C ALA A 465 3.19 1.11 0.69
N GLU A 466 2.01 1.72 0.51
CA GLU A 466 1.02 1.36 -0.50
C GLU A 466 1.58 1.54 -1.91
N VAL A 467 2.19 2.68 -2.19
CA VAL A 467 2.77 2.99 -3.50
C VAL A 467 3.90 2.05 -3.87
N LEU A 468 4.83 1.77 -2.94
CA LEU A 468 5.91 0.80 -3.15
C LEU A 468 5.35 -0.60 -3.37
N GLY A 469 4.31 -0.98 -2.61
CA GLY A 469 3.61 -2.24 -2.74
C GLY A 469 2.99 -2.49 -4.10
N GLU A 470 2.57 -1.43 -4.81
CA GLU A 470 1.99 -1.52 -6.15
C GLU A 470 3.02 -1.34 -7.27
N MET A 471 4.00 -0.47 -7.06
CA MET A 471 5.00 -0.15 -8.08
C MET A 471 5.99 -1.30 -8.28
N LEU A 472 6.50 -1.89 -7.20
CA LEU A 472 7.53 -2.91 -7.29
C LEU A 472 7.09 -4.16 -8.06
N PRO A 473 5.89 -4.76 -7.84
CA PRO A 473 5.45 -5.90 -8.65
C PRO A 473 5.34 -5.61 -10.14
N LYS A 474 5.08 -4.36 -10.54
CA LYS A 474 5.03 -3.95 -11.96
C LYS A 474 6.39 -3.96 -12.65
N LEU A 475 7.48 -3.93 -11.88
CA LEU A 475 8.85 -4.06 -12.40
C LEU A 475 9.24 -5.50 -12.70
N SER A 476 8.41 -6.49 -12.29
CA SER A 476 8.67 -7.90 -12.55
C SER A 476 8.80 -8.18 -14.05
N THR A 477 9.74 -9.06 -14.37
CA THR A 477 9.96 -9.55 -15.75
C THR A 477 9.56 -11.02 -15.83
N ASP A 478 9.50 -11.58 -17.05
CA ASP A 478 9.20 -13.01 -17.25
C ASP A 478 10.22 -13.94 -16.59
N GLN A 479 11.44 -13.46 -16.35
CA GLN A 479 12.55 -14.23 -15.78
C GLN A 479 12.73 -14.04 -14.29
N VAL A 480 12.36 -12.86 -13.74
CA VAL A 480 12.49 -12.52 -12.32
C VAL A 480 11.18 -11.91 -11.81
N LYS A 481 10.56 -12.54 -10.82
CA LYS A 481 9.37 -12.04 -10.15
C LYS A 481 9.71 -11.41 -8.82
N LEU A 482 9.22 -10.20 -8.59
CA LEU A 482 9.28 -9.53 -7.30
C LEU A 482 8.13 -10.01 -6.42
N LYS A 483 8.45 -10.51 -5.23
CA LYS A 483 7.47 -11.02 -4.27
C LYS A 483 7.53 -10.22 -2.99
N ILE A 484 6.52 -9.43 -2.74
CA ILE A 484 6.41 -8.69 -1.48
C ILE A 484 5.93 -9.65 -0.39
N ILE A 485 6.78 -9.88 0.61
CA ILE A 485 6.46 -10.74 1.76
C ILE A 485 5.65 -9.97 2.79
N SER A 486 6.07 -8.72 3.05
CA SER A 486 5.41 -7.84 4.00
C SER A 486 5.64 -6.39 3.61
N ALA A 487 4.61 -5.56 3.78
CA ALA A 487 4.70 -4.11 3.68
C ALA A 487 4.13 -3.50 4.97
N GLY A 488 4.83 -2.53 5.54
CA GLY A 488 4.38 -1.93 6.79
C GLY A 488 5.02 -0.56 7.05
N VAL A 489 4.51 0.11 8.06
CA VAL A 489 4.90 1.47 8.44
C VAL A 489 5.77 1.45 9.69
N GLY A 490 6.71 2.38 9.77
CA GLY A 490 7.60 2.58 10.90
C GLY A 490 9.00 2.02 10.70
N ALA A 491 9.86 2.16 11.72
CA ALA A 491 11.24 1.70 11.68
C ALA A 491 11.34 0.19 11.45
N VAL A 492 12.45 -0.26 10.86
CA VAL A 492 12.73 -1.69 10.73
C VAL A 492 13.01 -2.28 12.11
N THR A 493 12.27 -3.33 12.49
CA THR A 493 12.34 -4.02 13.79
C THR A 493 13.08 -5.35 13.69
N GLU A 494 13.43 -5.93 14.86
CA GLU A 494 14.04 -7.28 14.94
C GLU A 494 13.17 -8.34 14.23
N ASN A 495 11.83 -8.25 14.37
CA ASN A 495 10.90 -9.19 13.72
C ASN A 495 10.95 -9.11 12.20
N ASP A 496 11.13 -7.91 11.63
CA ASP A 496 11.25 -7.73 10.18
C ASP A 496 12.55 -8.37 9.66
N VAL A 497 13.64 -8.25 10.43
CA VAL A 497 14.92 -8.88 10.10
C VAL A 497 14.82 -10.40 10.16
N LEU A 498 14.18 -10.96 11.19
CA LEU A 498 13.95 -12.41 11.30
C LEU A 498 13.06 -12.91 10.16
N LEU A 499 12.02 -12.18 9.78
CA LEU A 499 11.17 -12.52 8.64
C LEU A 499 11.98 -12.52 7.34
N ALA A 500 12.82 -11.51 7.14
CA ALA A 500 13.67 -11.40 5.97
C ALA A 500 14.72 -12.52 5.92
N SER A 501 15.37 -12.86 7.05
CA SER A 501 16.30 -13.98 7.15
C SER A 501 15.62 -15.32 6.81
N ALA A 502 14.43 -15.58 7.37
CA ALA A 502 13.67 -16.81 7.12
C ALA A 502 13.19 -16.97 5.67
N SER A 503 12.92 -15.86 4.98
CA SER A 503 12.41 -15.84 3.60
C SER A 503 13.49 -15.52 2.55
N GLY A 504 14.73 -15.27 2.94
CA GLY A 504 15.81 -14.82 2.04
C GLY A 504 15.51 -13.47 1.38
N ALA A 505 14.75 -12.60 2.06
CA ALA A 505 14.28 -11.34 1.52
C ALA A 505 15.25 -10.19 1.78
N ILE A 506 15.22 -9.19 0.87
CA ILE A 506 15.88 -7.90 1.06
C ILE A 506 14.90 -6.96 1.75
N ILE A 507 15.37 -6.17 2.73
CA ILE A 507 14.55 -5.15 3.39
C ILE A 507 14.76 -3.81 2.70
N ILE A 508 13.68 -3.21 2.19
CA ILE A 508 13.66 -1.84 1.67
C ILE A 508 13.09 -0.94 2.76
N ALA A 509 13.93 -0.03 3.26
CA ALA A 509 13.57 0.97 4.26
C ALA A 509 13.42 2.34 3.57
N PHE A 510 12.18 2.78 3.34
CA PHE A 510 11.87 4.04 2.69
C PHE A 510 11.55 5.13 3.71
N GLY A 511 12.33 6.22 3.74
CA GLY A 511 12.18 7.30 4.71
C GLY A 511 12.45 6.92 6.16
N VAL A 512 12.82 5.66 6.44
CA VAL A 512 13.03 5.12 7.79
C VAL A 512 14.42 4.52 7.97
N ARG A 513 14.80 4.36 9.22
CA ARG A 513 16.06 3.72 9.61
C ARG A 513 15.79 2.50 10.49
N PRO A 514 16.66 1.48 10.44
CA PRO A 514 16.53 0.34 11.35
C PRO A 514 16.77 0.78 12.80
N ASP A 515 16.07 0.14 13.74
CA ASP A 515 16.40 0.25 15.14
C ASP A 515 17.79 -0.35 15.41
N ARG A 516 18.47 0.12 16.45
CA ARG A 516 19.84 -0.31 16.76
C ARG A 516 19.95 -1.84 16.87
N LYS A 517 19.02 -2.48 17.57
CA LYS A 517 18.99 -3.94 17.70
C LYS A 517 18.70 -4.66 16.37
N ALA A 518 17.82 -4.09 15.55
CA ALA A 518 17.55 -4.62 14.22
C ALA A 518 18.76 -4.52 13.29
N ALA A 519 19.54 -3.43 13.38
CA ALA A 519 20.77 -3.27 12.62
C ALA A 519 21.84 -4.29 13.04
N ASP A 520 22.03 -4.49 14.36
CA ASP A 520 22.97 -5.48 14.90
C ASP A 520 22.57 -6.90 14.49
N LEU A 521 21.27 -7.23 14.55
CA LEU A 521 20.74 -8.53 14.14
C LEU A 521 20.87 -8.75 12.62
N ALA A 522 20.62 -7.72 11.81
CA ALA A 522 20.77 -7.80 10.36
C ALA A 522 22.21 -8.12 9.94
N GLN A 523 23.21 -7.58 10.65
CA GLN A 523 24.61 -7.93 10.43
C GLN A 523 24.92 -9.39 10.81
N GLN A 524 24.34 -9.89 11.91
CA GLN A 524 24.51 -11.28 12.34
C GLN A 524 23.87 -12.26 11.36
N GLU A 525 22.64 -12.00 10.95
CA GLU A 525 21.84 -12.82 10.02
C GLU A 525 22.19 -12.58 8.55
N LYS A 526 23.10 -11.62 8.24
CA LYS A 526 23.48 -11.23 6.87
C LYS A 526 22.29 -10.80 6.00
N VAL A 527 21.31 -10.15 6.61
CA VAL A 527 20.16 -9.58 5.90
C VAL A 527 20.55 -8.21 5.35
N ASP A 528 20.28 -7.99 4.07
CA ASP A 528 20.54 -6.71 3.39
C ASP A 528 19.41 -5.73 3.67
N ILE A 529 19.74 -4.57 4.24
CA ILE A 529 18.80 -3.47 4.49
C ILE A 529 19.21 -2.29 3.62
N ARG A 530 18.36 -1.95 2.64
CA ARG A 530 18.54 -0.81 1.73
C ARG A 530 17.67 0.35 2.16
N ALA A 531 18.31 1.46 2.54
CA ALA A 531 17.62 2.64 3.02
C ALA A 531 17.64 3.76 1.96
N HIS A 532 16.46 4.18 1.52
CA HIS A 532 16.25 5.22 0.52
C HIS A 532 15.28 6.28 1.00
N ASN A 533 15.44 7.48 0.48
CA ASN A 533 14.53 8.59 0.74
C ASN A 533 13.80 9.05 -0.54
N ILE A 534 14.22 8.56 -1.71
CA ILE A 534 13.65 8.93 -3.01
C ILE A 534 13.16 7.68 -3.72
N ILE A 535 11.92 7.70 -4.21
CA ILE A 535 11.26 6.52 -4.82
C ILE A 535 11.96 6.03 -6.09
N TYR A 536 12.57 6.93 -6.87
CA TYR A 536 13.32 6.58 -8.08
C TYR A 536 14.55 5.72 -7.76
N GLU A 537 15.27 6.03 -6.69
CA GLU A 537 16.44 5.28 -6.25
C GLU A 537 16.06 3.84 -5.91
N VAL A 538 14.91 3.62 -5.27
CA VAL A 538 14.38 2.28 -4.98
C VAL A 538 14.15 1.52 -6.28
N SER A 539 13.47 2.12 -7.26
CA SER A 539 13.16 1.45 -8.53
C SER A 539 14.42 1.06 -9.30
N ASP A 540 15.41 1.96 -9.34
CA ASP A 540 16.66 1.74 -10.07
C ASP A 540 17.56 0.70 -9.40
N GLU A 541 17.60 0.69 -8.06
CA GLU A 541 18.35 -0.33 -7.34
C GLU A 541 17.73 -1.72 -7.49
N ILE A 542 16.40 -1.82 -7.43
CA ILE A 542 15.70 -3.09 -7.65
C ILE A 542 15.90 -3.59 -9.08
N LYS A 543 15.84 -2.73 -10.09
CA LYS A 543 16.15 -3.12 -11.48
C LYS A 543 17.56 -3.69 -11.59
N LYS A 544 18.56 -3.02 -11.00
CA LYS A 544 19.95 -3.51 -10.96
C LYS A 544 20.08 -4.85 -10.21
N ALA A 545 19.35 -5.02 -9.10
CA ALA A 545 19.34 -6.27 -8.36
C ALA A 545 18.72 -7.41 -9.18
N MET A 546 17.64 -7.16 -9.92
CA MET A 546 17.03 -8.12 -10.84
C MET A 546 17.96 -8.49 -11.99
N GLU A 547 18.63 -7.51 -12.62
CA GLU A 547 19.64 -7.74 -13.66
C GLU A 547 20.80 -8.60 -13.14
N GLY A 548 21.23 -8.38 -11.89
CA GLY A 548 22.28 -9.19 -11.24
C GLY A 548 21.89 -10.64 -10.97
N LEU A 549 20.58 -10.93 -10.88
CA LEU A 549 20.07 -12.30 -10.75
C LEU A 549 20.01 -13.07 -12.07
N LEU A 550 20.05 -12.38 -13.21
CA LEU A 550 20.03 -13.00 -14.53
C LEU A 550 21.35 -13.68 -14.83
N GLU A 551 21.31 -14.83 -15.51
CA GLU A 551 22.52 -15.48 -15.99
C GLU A 551 23.15 -14.66 -17.11
N PRO A 552 24.50 -14.51 -17.14
CA PRO A 552 25.16 -13.79 -18.21
C PRO A 552 24.93 -14.51 -19.53
N VAL A 553 24.52 -13.78 -20.55
CA VAL A 553 24.35 -14.32 -21.91
C VAL A 553 25.73 -14.54 -22.51
N VAL A 554 25.95 -15.76 -22.96
CA VAL A 554 27.19 -16.13 -23.64
C VAL A 554 27.04 -15.87 -25.13
N GLN A 555 27.77 -14.89 -25.65
CA GLN A 555 27.79 -14.57 -27.07
C GLN A 555 29.11 -15.03 -27.71
N GLU A 556 29.03 -15.78 -28.82
CA GLU A 556 30.18 -16.14 -29.62
C GLU A 556 30.43 -15.03 -30.66
N THR A 557 31.58 -14.40 -30.58
CA THR A 557 32.01 -13.41 -31.57
C THR A 557 32.97 -14.09 -32.53
N TYR A 558 32.60 -14.15 -33.79
CA TYR A 558 33.48 -14.65 -34.87
C TYR A 558 34.68 -13.72 -35.03
N LEU A 559 35.91 -14.28 -35.07
CA LEU A 559 37.14 -13.53 -35.19
C LEU A 559 37.82 -13.74 -36.55
N GLY A 560 37.79 -14.95 -37.07
CA GLY A 560 38.44 -15.25 -38.35
C GLY A 560 38.42 -16.72 -38.74
N ARG A 561 38.88 -17.04 -39.95
CA ARG A 561 38.90 -18.38 -40.50
C ARG A 561 40.26 -18.66 -41.13
N ALA A 562 40.78 -19.87 -40.92
CA ALA A 562 41.99 -20.36 -41.52
C ALA A 562 41.75 -21.71 -42.19
N GLU A 563 42.41 -21.97 -43.31
CA GLU A 563 42.39 -23.23 -44.05
C GLU A 563 43.66 -24.01 -43.73
N VAL A 564 43.54 -25.29 -43.41
CA VAL A 564 44.68 -26.18 -43.17
C VAL A 564 45.30 -26.62 -44.50
N ARG A 565 46.55 -26.20 -44.75
CA ARG A 565 47.30 -26.55 -45.93
C ARG A 565 48.29 -27.70 -45.72
N ASP A 566 48.78 -27.84 -44.49
CA ASP A 566 49.73 -28.87 -44.10
C ASP A 566 49.57 -29.32 -42.64
N THR A 567 50.06 -30.51 -42.30
CA THR A 567 50.02 -31.04 -40.97
C THR A 567 51.32 -31.58 -40.47
N PHE A 568 51.83 -31.15 -39.34
CA PHE A 568 53.11 -31.52 -38.74
C PHE A 568 52.95 -32.23 -37.43
N ARG A 569 53.51 -33.44 -37.27
CA ARG A 569 53.51 -34.12 -35.94
C ARG A 569 54.82 -33.80 -35.23
N ILE A 570 54.65 -33.15 -34.04
CA ILE A 570 55.79 -32.77 -33.22
C ILE A 570 55.80 -33.64 -31.98
N LYS A 571 56.92 -34.35 -31.72
CA LYS A 571 57.05 -35.17 -30.48
C LYS A 571 56.92 -34.30 -29.24
N GLY A 572 55.92 -34.59 -28.42
CA GLY A 572 55.62 -33.86 -27.17
C GLY A 572 54.58 -32.73 -27.26
N SER A 573 54.19 -32.23 -28.43
CA SER A 573 53.22 -31.16 -28.62
C SER A 573 52.00 -31.52 -29.45
N GLY A 574 51.90 -32.78 -29.92
CA GLY A 574 50.78 -33.24 -30.74
C GLY A 574 50.88 -32.85 -32.23
N THR A 575 49.74 -32.76 -32.91
CA THR A 575 49.64 -32.36 -34.31
C THR A 575 49.49 -30.85 -34.39
N VAL A 576 50.37 -30.18 -35.13
CA VAL A 576 50.30 -28.75 -35.45
C VAL A 576 49.82 -28.60 -36.90
N ALA A 577 48.78 -27.84 -37.12
CA ALA A 577 48.22 -27.53 -38.43
C ALA A 577 48.93 -26.31 -39.01
N GLY A 578 49.53 -26.48 -40.20
CA GLY A 578 50.00 -25.37 -41.01
C GLY A 578 48.86 -24.76 -41.80
N CYS A 579 48.44 -23.59 -41.37
CA CYS A 579 47.21 -22.94 -41.84
C CYS A 579 47.52 -21.64 -42.59
N TYR A 580 46.63 -21.32 -43.51
CA TYR A 580 46.57 -20.00 -44.13
C TYR A 580 45.32 -19.28 -43.69
N VAL A 581 45.46 -18.07 -43.12
CA VAL A 581 44.32 -17.29 -42.65
C VAL A 581 43.61 -16.68 -43.86
N THR A 582 42.38 -17.15 -44.13
CA THR A 582 41.57 -16.72 -45.27
C THR A 582 40.75 -15.47 -44.95
N ASP A 583 40.30 -15.30 -43.70
CA ASP A 583 39.49 -14.18 -43.29
C ASP A 583 39.73 -13.82 -41.82
N GLY A 584 39.61 -12.53 -41.48
CA GLY A 584 39.67 -12.03 -40.10
C GLY A 584 41.05 -12.17 -39.43
N VAL A 585 41.04 -12.56 -38.15
CA VAL A 585 42.22 -12.66 -37.28
C VAL A 585 42.17 -13.93 -36.43
N MET A 586 43.25 -14.69 -36.40
CA MET A 586 43.42 -15.81 -35.47
C MET A 586 44.12 -15.30 -34.22
N LYS A 587 43.50 -15.48 -33.02
CA LYS A 587 44.05 -15.08 -31.73
C LYS A 587 44.37 -16.30 -30.86
N ARG A 588 45.49 -16.25 -30.13
CA ARG A 588 45.96 -17.33 -29.27
C ARG A 588 44.99 -17.72 -28.15
N ASP A 589 44.32 -16.73 -27.54
CA ASP A 589 43.40 -16.93 -26.40
C ASP A 589 41.97 -17.28 -26.83
N ALA A 590 41.72 -17.44 -28.14
CA ALA A 590 40.42 -17.75 -28.68
C ALA A 590 40.14 -19.26 -28.74
N GLN A 591 38.88 -19.61 -28.92
CA GLN A 591 38.46 -20.97 -29.24
C GLN A 591 38.45 -21.18 -30.75
N VAL A 592 38.69 -22.41 -31.14
CA VAL A 592 38.69 -22.81 -32.55
C VAL A 592 37.75 -23.99 -32.76
N ARG A 593 36.99 -23.90 -33.83
CA ARG A 593 36.06 -24.92 -34.31
C ARG A 593 36.66 -25.51 -35.61
N VAL A 594 36.84 -26.83 -35.62
CA VAL A 594 37.32 -27.56 -36.80
C VAL A 594 36.12 -27.93 -37.65
N VAL A 595 36.08 -27.45 -38.88
CA VAL A 595 35.00 -27.70 -39.85
C VAL A 595 35.57 -28.52 -41.01
N ARG A 596 35.02 -29.71 -41.24
CA ARG A 596 35.37 -30.62 -42.35
C ARG A 596 34.13 -30.89 -43.19
N ASP A 597 34.17 -30.67 -44.46
CA ASP A 597 33.05 -30.86 -45.40
C ASP A 597 31.76 -30.15 -44.94
N GLY A 598 31.91 -28.93 -44.36
CA GLY A 598 30.79 -28.15 -43.84
C GLY A 598 30.25 -28.58 -42.50
N THR A 599 30.83 -29.64 -41.90
CA THR A 599 30.38 -30.14 -40.58
C THR A 599 31.42 -29.84 -39.51
N VAL A 600 30.94 -29.35 -38.33
CA VAL A 600 31.79 -29.13 -37.16
C VAL A 600 32.17 -30.46 -36.54
N ILE A 601 33.44 -30.79 -36.53
CA ILE A 601 33.97 -32.06 -35.98
C ILE A 601 34.38 -31.88 -34.52
N TYR A 602 35.05 -30.75 -34.23
CA TYR A 602 35.60 -30.52 -32.88
C TYR A 602 35.69 -29.04 -32.56
N THR A 603 35.51 -28.71 -31.28
CA THR A 603 35.64 -27.34 -30.77
C THR A 603 36.50 -27.35 -29.52
N SER A 604 37.58 -26.56 -29.50
CA SER A 604 38.49 -26.46 -28.36
C SER A 604 39.28 -25.16 -28.39
N LYS A 605 40.08 -24.93 -27.34
CA LYS A 605 41.02 -23.80 -27.29
C LYS A 605 42.25 -24.06 -28.13
N LEU A 606 42.87 -22.98 -28.62
CA LEU A 606 44.18 -23.07 -29.23
C LEU A 606 45.22 -23.40 -28.14
N SER A 607 46.06 -24.40 -28.41
CA SER A 607 47.20 -24.73 -27.53
C SER A 607 48.46 -23.93 -27.89
N SER A 608 48.62 -23.60 -29.17
CA SER A 608 49.73 -22.76 -29.66
C SER A 608 49.35 -22.03 -30.94
N LEU A 609 49.87 -20.81 -31.09
CA LEU A 609 49.79 -20.02 -32.33
C LEU A 609 51.20 -19.52 -32.65
N LYS A 610 51.74 -19.98 -33.78
CA LYS A 610 53.09 -19.64 -34.21
C LYS A 610 53.09 -19.10 -35.63
N ARG A 611 54.00 -18.17 -35.89
CA ARG A 611 54.32 -17.74 -37.24
C ARG A 611 55.79 -18.04 -37.49
N PHE A 612 56.04 -18.95 -38.47
CA PHE A 612 57.35 -19.57 -38.67
C PHE A 612 57.84 -20.33 -37.42
N LYS A 613 58.76 -19.77 -36.67
CA LYS A 613 59.30 -20.36 -35.43
C LYS A 613 58.94 -19.60 -34.18
N ASP A 614 58.33 -18.39 -34.33
CA ASP A 614 58.06 -17.47 -33.22
C ASP A 614 56.60 -17.61 -32.73
N ASP A 615 56.41 -17.59 -31.42
CA ASP A 615 55.08 -17.53 -30.82
C ASP A 615 54.48 -16.14 -31.03
N THR A 616 53.24 -16.08 -31.50
CA THR A 616 52.53 -14.84 -31.77
C THR A 616 51.17 -14.83 -31.05
N ASN A 617 50.70 -13.64 -30.66
CA ASN A 617 49.41 -13.50 -30.02
C ASN A 617 48.25 -13.40 -31.03
N GLU A 618 48.53 -12.88 -32.24
CA GLU A 618 47.56 -12.74 -33.32
C GLU A 618 48.20 -12.93 -34.71
N VAL A 619 47.42 -13.48 -35.65
CA VAL A 619 47.78 -13.57 -37.07
C VAL A 619 46.57 -13.12 -37.91
N ARG A 620 46.80 -12.17 -38.85
CA ARG A 620 45.75 -11.58 -39.69
C ARG A 620 45.59 -12.35 -41.02
N ALA A 621 44.44 -12.10 -41.67
CA ALA A 621 44.19 -12.64 -43.01
C ALA A 621 45.33 -12.37 -43.99
N GLY A 622 45.61 -13.34 -44.87
CA GLY A 622 46.69 -13.29 -45.86
C GLY A 622 48.06 -13.83 -45.39
N TYR A 623 48.16 -14.27 -44.12
CA TYR A 623 49.41 -14.82 -43.58
C TYR A 623 49.29 -16.29 -43.20
N GLU A 624 50.41 -17.00 -43.28
CA GLU A 624 50.53 -18.38 -42.83
C GLU A 624 50.85 -18.45 -41.36
N CYS A 625 50.28 -19.46 -40.66
CA CYS A 625 50.50 -19.72 -39.24
C CYS A 625 50.46 -21.22 -38.92
N GLY A 626 51.12 -21.59 -37.83
CA GLY A 626 51.05 -22.92 -37.26
C GLY A 626 50.09 -22.91 -36.05
N LEU A 627 49.05 -23.69 -36.09
CA LEU A 627 48.03 -23.79 -35.05
C LEU A 627 48.06 -25.15 -34.36
N GLY A 628 48.17 -25.15 -33.03
CA GLY A 628 47.96 -26.34 -32.21
C GLY A 628 46.57 -26.27 -31.58
N ILE A 629 45.80 -27.36 -31.64
CA ILE A 629 44.46 -27.45 -31.04
C ILE A 629 44.58 -28.32 -29.80
N ALA A 630 44.04 -27.88 -28.68
CA ALA A 630 44.10 -28.61 -27.44
C ALA A 630 43.24 -29.90 -27.52
N ASN A 631 43.85 -31.03 -27.14
CA ASN A 631 43.20 -32.35 -27.09
C ASN A 631 42.66 -32.88 -28.44
N PHE A 632 43.18 -32.39 -29.59
CA PHE A 632 42.74 -32.84 -30.89
C PHE A 632 43.94 -33.03 -31.83
N ASN A 633 44.12 -34.24 -32.35
CA ASN A 633 45.24 -34.63 -33.17
C ASN A 633 44.89 -35.09 -34.61
N ASP A 634 43.57 -35.18 -34.92
CA ASP A 634 43.08 -35.66 -36.25
C ASP A 634 42.76 -34.49 -37.18
N VAL A 635 43.65 -33.48 -37.25
CA VAL A 635 43.53 -32.38 -38.20
C VAL A 635 44.02 -32.87 -39.57
N LYS A 636 43.25 -32.60 -40.63
CA LYS A 636 43.56 -32.99 -42.01
C LYS A 636 43.73 -31.77 -42.91
N VAL A 637 44.47 -31.97 -43.99
CA VAL A 637 44.58 -30.95 -45.04
C VAL A 637 43.24 -30.74 -45.70
N GLY A 638 42.82 -29.46 -45.84
CA GLY A 638 41.50 -29.05 -46.31
C GLY A 638 40.48 -28.77 -45.23
N ASP A 639 40.81 -29.03 -43.95
CA ASP A 639 39.94 -28.60 -42.84
C ASP A 639 39.94 -27.08 -42.73
N HIS A 640 38.80 -26.52 -42.34
CA HIS A 640 38.67 -25.11 -42.01
C HIS A 640 38.62 -24.90 -40.50
N LEU A 641 39.41 -23.97 -40.00
CA LEU A 641 39.49 -23.61 -38.60
C LEU A 641 38.81 -22.25 -38.38
N GLU A 642 37.65 -22.23 -37.72
CA GLU A 642 36.95 -21.00 -37.38
C GLU A 642 37.31 -20.58 -35.96
N CYS A 643 37.87 -19.37 -35.85
CA CYS A 643 38.28 -18.77 -34.61
C CYS A 643 37.13 -17.89 -34.05
N PHE A 644 36.78 -18.09 -32.81
CA PHE A 644 35.75 -17.29 -32.15
C PHE A 644 36.13 -17.04 -30.70
N GLN A 645 35.60 -15.94 -30.16
CA GLN A 645 35.75 -15.58 -28.75
C GLN A 645 34.41 -15.65 -28.07
N VAL A 646 34.38 -16.27 -26.89
CA VAL A 646 33.21 -16.35 -26.05
C VAL A 646 33.24 -15.16 -25.09
N VAL A 647 32.34 -14.20 -25.29
CA VAL A 647 32.17 -13.02 -24.42
C VAL A 647 30.96 -13.26 -23.56
N LYS A 648 31.12 -13.10 -22.24
CA LYS A 648 30.01 -13.10 -21.30
C LYS A 648 29.49 -11.67 -21.18
N LEU A 649 28.31 -11.42 -21.74
CA LEU A 649 27.62 -10.13 -21.65
C LEU A 649 26.61 -10.17 -20.50
N SER A 650 26.44 -9.04 -19.80
CA SER A 650 25.29 -8.88 -18.90
C SER A 650 23.99 -8.92 -19.70
N ALA A 651 22.87 -9.28 -19.06
CA ALA A 651 21.57 -9.34 -19.73
C ALA A 651 21.17 -8.00 -20.37
N ALA A 652 21.56 -6.88 -19.76
CA ALA A 652 21.31 -5.54 -20.29
C ALA A 652 22.14 -5.23 -21.54
N GLU A 653 23.42 -5.61 -21.57
CA GLU A 653 24.31 -5.45 -22.75
C GLU A 653 23.89 -6.34 -23.91
N ALA A 654 23.44 -7.58 -23.61
CA ALA A 654 22.91 -8.50 -24.60
C ALA A 654 21.63 -7.97 -25.26
N ALA A 655 20.71 -7.39 -24.48
CA ALA A 655 19.49 -6.78 -24.97
C ALA A 655 19.76 -5.52 -25.82
N ALA A 656 20.73 -4.69 -25.43
CA ALA A 656 21.14 -3.50 -26.18
C ALA A 656 21.78 -3.85 -27.55
N GLN A 657 22.43 -5.03 -27.66
CA GLN A 657 23.06 -5.51 -28.88
C GLN A 657 22.17 -6.42 -29.74
N GLY A 658 20.89 -6.63 -29.34
CA GLY A 658 19.96 -7.49 -30.08
C GLY A 658 20.32 -8.98 -30.06
N ALA A 659 21.14 -9.42 -29.11
CA ALA A 659 21.60 -10.81 -29.02
C ALA A 659 20.46 -11.70 -28.49
N VAL A 660 19.97 -12.62 -29.34
CA VAL A 660 18.99 -13.64 -28.93
C VAL A 660 19.70 -14.69 -28.07
N PRO A 661 19.20 -15.06 -26.88
CA PRO A 661 19.82 -16.11 -26.08
C PRO A 661 19.84 -17.43 -26.85
N ALA A 662 21.03 -18.04 -26.94
CA ALA A 662 21.17 -19.36 -27.55
C ALA A 662 20.29 -20.37 -26.79
N ARG A 663 19.25 -20.89 -27.44
CA ARG A 663 18.48 -22.02 -26.93
C ARG A 663 19.41 -23.23 -26.78
N LYS A 664 19.52 -23.74 -25.53
CA LYS A 664 20.13 -25.06 -25.26
C LYS A 664 19.28 -26.18 -25.81
#